data_f9a8fa62b2a8d008ae8109bd0da7744c
#
_entry.id   f9a8fa62b2a8d008ae8109bd0da7744c
#
_cell.length_a   1.000
_cell.length_b   1.000
_cell.length_c   1.000
_cell.angle_alpha   90.00
_cell.angle_beta   90.00
_cell.angle_gamma   90.00
#
_symmetry.space_group_name_H-M   'P 1'
#
loop_
_entity.id
_entity.type
_entity.pdbx_description
1 polymer ?
#
loop_
_entity_poly.entity_id
_entity_poly.type
_entity_poly.pdbx_seq_one_letter_code
_entity_poly.pdbx_strand_id
1 'polypeptide(L)'
;MAILESIRKQTTILILIIGLALFAFVISGVFTSSNLGGGKAGSNIAEINGEEVSIDGFREKVDIASRNSGPNASTMQTVNQVWDQEVRNTIMEQQLAQLGLNIEQDQIMNYIGTIPGYAQNPQFQNENGVFDPNKFRSFIAEIKVNEPSQYNFWLQNEASIIQSAKQQAYFNLVKAGVGATLKEGEFDYRLANEKSDIKYVRIPFTSIADSSITVSKSEIQSYVDAHKEDFKQEAARDIQFVYFEEKPSTEDENAVKAALAEVMEDRVEYNDRTDTNDTLSGFRNTTDMAAFLDRNSDIKLDTLYKEKNQLPTKFADTLMALQVGEIFGPYRDGDYFKISKMMDRKPNGSVKASHILIGYKGAERANPEVTRTKEEAETEAKRLLKEARKKDAKFVELARDNSDGPSAPNGGDLGYFQQGRMVPEFNDFAFQNPVGTIGMVETSFGFHIIKVDDKRDIIQIANLAREIEASEGTINKLFTDATQFEMSSISSDKAFSDLAKENKYTVRPVNKIKATDENLPGLSSQRSIVKWAFNDDTKIGDIKRFDLNSGYAVAQLTKTYDEGLMSVEDASATVLPKIRKERKAAQIISANKGKSIEDIAKDNNVSTSTASALNVKSPTIPGSGSEPAVVGAAFAMKQGDTSELIEGNTGIFKITVTKKIPAPKLDNYSTYARSVKATREAQVSTAVYNALKDASEIEDNRAAFY
;
A
#
# COMPACT_ATOMS: atom_id res chain seq x y z
N MET A 1 -54.41 -22.33 44.88
CA MET A 1 -53.44 -21.93 45.90
C MET A 1 -52.51 -23.03 46.36
N ALA A 2 -52.78 -24.32 46.11
CA ALA A 2 -51.91 -25.45 46.50
C ALA A 2 -50.59 -25.58 45.72
N ILE A 3 -50.50 -25.11 44.49
CA ILE A 3 -49.28 -25.24 43.64
C ILE A 3 -48.20 -24.24 44.06
N LEU A 4 -48.57 -23.03 44.45
CA LEU A 4 -47.62 -22.00 44.93
C LEU A 4 -46.99 -22.34 46.30
N GLU A 5 -47.71 -23.07 47.16
CA GLU A 5 -47.18 -23.52 48.45
C GLU A 5 -46.22 -24.68 48.32
N SER A 6 -46.41 -25.57 47.34
CA SER A 6 -45.50 -26.65 46.98
C SER A 6 -44.18 -26.13 46.39
N ILE A 7 -44.22 -25.08 45.55
CA ILE A 7 -43.04 -24.43 44.97
C ILE A 7 -42.23 -23.75 46.09
N ARG A 8 -42.88 -23.09 47.06
CA ARG A 8 -42.22 -22.43 48.17
C ARG A 8 -41.55 -23.38 49.13
N LYS A 9 -42.04 -24.62 49.31
CA LYS A 9 -41.36 -25.69 50.12
C LYS A 9 -40.12 -26.27 49.42
N GLN A 10 -40.05 -26.19 48.10
CA GLN A 10 -38.89 -26.73 47.34
C GLN A 10 -37.92 -25.64 46.86
N THR A 11 -38.11 -24.34 47.27
CA THR A 11 -37.27 -23.22 46.85
C THR A 11 -35.77 -23.45 47.21
N THR A 12 -35.52 -24.09 48.37
CA THR A 12 -34.15 -24.39 48.79
C THR A 12 -33.50 -25.45 47.89
N ILE A 13 -34.25 -26.45 47.45
CA ILE A 13 -33.77 -27.48 46.50
C ILE A 13 -33.57 -26.85 45.10
N LEU A 14 -34.47 -25.95 44.67
CA LEU A 14 -34.35 -25.26 43.40
C LEU A 14 -33.10 -24.33 43.37
N ILE A 15 -32.86 -23.59 44.46
CA ILE A 15 -31.68 -22.75 44.61
C ILE A 15 -30.39 -23.60 44.63
N LEU A 16 -30.45 -24.77 45.25
CA LEU A 16 -29.33 -25.72 45.29
C LEU A 16 -29.03 -26.32 43.91
N ILE A 17 -30.07 -26.67 43.14
CA ILE A 17 -29.91 -27.15 41.77
C ILE A 17 -29.39 -26.07 40.85
N ILE A 18 -29.93 -24.84 40.93
CA ILE A 18 -29.44 -23.72 40.14
C ILE A 18 -28.00 -23.33 40.53
N GLY A 19 -27.70 -23.36 41.85
CA GLY A 19 -26.34 -23.15 42.37
C GLY A 19 -25.36 -24.23 41.90
N LEU A 20 -25.77 -25.50 41.88
CA LEU A 20 -24.99 -26.61 41.33
C LEU A 20 -24.79 -26.51 39.81
N ALA A 21 -25.84 -26.11 39.09
CA ALA A 21 -25.75 -25.88 37.64
C ALA A 21 -24.82 -24.72 37.30
N LEU A 22 -24.91 -23.61 38.00
CA LEU A 22 -23.99 -22.47 37.86
C LEU A 22 -22.57 -22.83 38.27
N PHE A 23 -22.39 -23.61 39.34
CA PHE A 23 -21.10 -24.10 39.80
C PHE A 23 -20.49 -25.10 38.79
N ALA A 24 -21.30 -26.02 38.22
CA ALA A 24 -20.89 -26.91 37.16
C ALA A 24 -20.54 -26.15 35.88
N PHE A 25 -21.26 -25.05 35.52
CA PHE A 25 -20.98 -24.17 34.39
C PHE A 25 -19.67 -23.39 34.61
N VAL A 26 -19.44 -22.85 35.81
CA VAL A 26 -18.20 -22.17 36.17
C VAL A 26 -17.02 -23.14 36.19
N ILE A 27 -17.20 -24.34 36.78
CA ILE A 27 -16.17 -25.40 36.74
C ILE A 27 -15.94 -25.88 35.32
N SER A 28 -16.98 -26.10 34.53
CA SER A 28 -16.84 -26.46 33.11
C SER A 28 -16.07 -25.37 32.35
N GLY A 29 -16.34 -24.08 32.61
CA GLY A 29 -15.57 -22.96 32.07
C GLY A 29 -14.10 -22.94 32.51
N VAL A 30 -13.82 -23.32 33.74
CA VAL A 30 -12.44 -23.45 34.27
C VAL A 30 -11.75 -24.69 33.71
N PHE A 31 -12.45 -25.82 33.54
CA PHE A 31 -11.88 -27.02 32.96
C PHE A 31 -11.82 -27.05 31.43
N THR A 32 -12.64 -26.28 30.73
CA THR A 32 -12.50 -26.06 29.29
C THR A 32 -11.43 -25.02 28.93
N SER A 33 -11.01 -24.20 29.89
CA SER A 33 -9.83 -23.33 29.75
C SER A 33 -8.50 -23.99 30.18
N SER A 34 -8.52 -25.19 30.75
CA SER A 34 -7.32 -25.99 31.00
C SER A 34 -7.19 -27.07 29.93
N ASN A 35 -6.54 -26.73 28.85
CA ASN A 35 -6.07 -27.68 27.84
C ASN A 35 -5.08 -28.66 28.49
N LEU A 36 -5.58 -29.79 29.00
CA LEU A 36 -4.77 -30.93 29.40
C LEU A 36 -4.53 -31.82 28.16
N GLY A 37 -3.60 -31.37 27.31
CA GLY A 37 -3.14 -32.23 26.22
C GLY A 37 -2.75 -31.42 24.97
N GLY A 38 -1.51 -31.01 24.89
CA GLY A 38 -0.90 -30.52 23.66
C GLY A 38 -0.48 -29.06 23.72
N GLY A 39 0.81 -28.79 23.89
CA GLY A 39 1.48 -27.53 23.67
C GLY A 39 1.14 -26.43 24.69
N LYS A 40 2.13 -25.97 25.41
CA LYS A 40 2.07 -24.81 26.30
C LYS A 40 1.68 -23.56 25.52
N ALA A 41 0.40 -23.29 25.29
CA ALA A 41 -0.09 -21.93 25.09
C ALA A 41 -0.05 -21.25 26.47
N GLY A 42 1.15 -20.96 26.94
CA GLY A 42 1.39 -20.19 28.15
C GLY A 42 0.87 -18.76 27.99
N SER A 43 0.87 -17.98 29.04
CA SER A 43 0.55 -16.55 29.07
C SER A 43 1.45 -15.70 28.15
N ASN A 44 2.30 -16.32 27.32
CA ASN A 44 3.36 -15.69 26.55
C ASN A 44 3.10 -15.82 25.05
N ILE A 45 3.10 -14.67 24.38
CA ILE A 45 2.92 -14.61 22.93
C ILE A 45 4.20 -14.98 22.17
N ALA A 46 5.34 -14.87 22.83
CA ALA A 46 6.65 -15.20 22.27
C ALA A 46 7.64 -15.59 23.35
N GLU A 47 8.71 -16.28 22.94
CA GLU A 47 9.96 -16.39 23.67
C GLU A 47 11.10 -15.98 22.72
N ILE A 48 11.97 -15.06 23.14
CA ILE A 48 13.07 -14.52 22.32
C ILE A 48 14.37 -14.68 23.10
N ASN A 49 15.24 -15.62 22.69
CA ASN A 49 16.47 -15.97 23.38
C ASN A 49 16.26 -16.31 24.88
N GLY A 50 15.14 -16.99 25.21
CA GLY A 50 14.78 -17.34 26.57
C GLY A 50 14.06 -16.23 27.36
N GLU A 51 13.79 -15.08 26.76
CA GLU A 51 13.00 -14.00 27.37
C GLU A 51 11.54 -14.09 26.92
N GLU A 52 10.65 -14.23 27.90
CA GLU A 52 9.22 -14.37 27.67
C GLU A 52 8.56 -13.02 27.38
N VAL A 53 7.79 -12.93 26.29
CA VAL A 53 6.96 -11.77 25.95
C VAL A 53 5.52 -12.07 26.34
N SER A 54 4.99 -11.33 27.33
CA SER A 54 3.64 -11.57 27.83
C SER A 54 2.57 -11.16 26.83
N ILE A 55 1.49 -11.95 26.75
CA ILE A 55 0.34 -11.65 25.88
C ILE A 55 -0.35 -10.34 26.28
N ASP A 56 -0.44 -10.03 27.57
CA ASP A 56 -1.15 -8.83 28.04
C ASP A 56 -0.37 -7.57 27.67
N GLY A 57 0.95 -7.54 27.87
CA GLY A 57 1.79 -6.41 27.44
C GLY A 57 1.80 -6.23 25.91
N PHE A 58 1.75 -7.33 25.18
CA PHE A 58 1.68 -7.28 23.73
C PHE A 58 0.31 -6.74 23.24
N ARG A 59 -0.80 -7.20 23.83
CA ARG A 59 -2.16 -6.69 23.52
C ARG A 59 -2.28 -5.20 23.78
N GLU A 60 -1.74 -4.70 24.91
CA GLU A 60 -1.73 -3.27 25.18
C GLU A 60 -1.04 -2.48 24.07
N LYS A 61 0.12 -2.96 23.59
CA LYS A 61 0.86 -2.35 22.46
C LYS A 61 0.03 -2.39 21.17
N VAL A 62 -0.64 -3.51 20.88
CA VAL A 62 -1.55 -3.64 19.73
C VAL A 62 -2.72 -2.67 19.82
N ASP A 63 -3.33 -2.53 20.99
CA ASP A 63 -4.46 -1.60 21.22
C ASP A 63 -4.04 -0.14 21.01
N ILE A 64 -2.86 0.24 21.50
CA ILE A 64 -2.29 1.58 21.28
C ILE A 64 -2.02 1.81 19.78
N ALA A 65 -1.39 0.85 19.11
CA ALA A 65 -1.10 0.94 17.69
C ALA A 65 -2.37 1.01 16.85
N SER A 66 -3.42 0.24 17.20
CA SER A 66 -4.71 0.24 16.51
C SER A 66 -5.44 1.58 16.58
N ARG A 67 -5.35 2.28 17.72
CA ARG A 67 -5.93 3.63 17.86
C ARG A 67 -5.24 4.68 16.99
N ASN A 68 -3.95 4.47 16.70
CA ASN A 68 -3.15 5.35 15.86
C ASN A 68 -3.20 4.96 14.37
N SER A 69 -3.68 3.77 14.07
CA SER A 69 -3.87 3.29 12.70
C SER A 69 -5.17 3.85 12.14
N GLY A 70 -5.19 4.17 10.86
CA GLY A 70 -6.42 4.64 10.22
C GLY A 70 -7.54 3.57 10.24
N PRO A 71 -8.80 3.96 9.99
CA PRO A 71 -9.97 3.08 10.09
C PRO A 71 -9.94 1.86 9.16
N ASN A 72 -9.03 1.82 8.22
CA ASN A 72 -8.86 0.73 7.24
C ASN A 72 -7.74 -0.26 7.61
N ALA A 73 -7.04 -0.09 8.73
CA ALA A 73 -6.00 -1.02 9.15
C ALA A 73 -6.63 -2.29 9.73
N SER A 74 -6.23 -3.46 9.22
CA SER A 74 -6.70 -4.73 9.77
C SER A 74 -6.01 -5.05 11.12
N THR A 75 -6.69 -5.82 11.96
CA THR A 75 -6.14 -6.24 13.26
C THR A 75 -4.82 -6.98 13.09
N MET A 76 -4.74 -7.94 12.15
CA MET A 76 -3.50 -8.70 11.92
C MET A 76 -2.38 -7.86 11.35
N GLN A 77 -2.68 -6.86 10.52
CA GLN A 77 -1.67 -5.92 10.04
C GLN A 77 -1.02 -5.17 11.21
N THR A 78 -1.85 -4.68 12.15
CA THR A 78 -1.37 -4.02 13.37
C THR A 78 -0.58 -4.99 14.27
N VAL A 79 -1.09 -6.21 14.46
CA VAL A 79 -0.40 -7.28 15.21
C VAL A 79 0.98 -7.57 14.63
N ASN A 80 1.08 -7.73 13.31
CA ASN A 80 2.35 -8.00 12.65
C ASN A 80 3.32 -6.82 12.76
N GLN A 81 2.84 -5.59 12.65
CA GLN A 81 3.67 -4.40 12.83
C GLN A 81 4.21 -4.30 14.27
N VAL A 82 3.36 -4.54 15.28
CA VAL A 82 3.77 -4.54 16.69
C VAL A 82 4.74 -5.69 16.96
N TRP A 83 4.52 -6.85 16.37
CA TRP A 83 5.41 -8.00 16.45
C TRP A 83 6.82 -7.70 15.95
N ASP A 84 6.93 -7.15 14.74
CA ASP A 84 8.24 -6.82 14.17
C ASP A 84 8.99 -5.80 15.04
N GLN A 85 8.25 -4.87 15.64
CA GLN A 85 8.82 -3.90 16.56
C GLN A 85 9.25 -4.55 17.89
N GLU A 86 8.46 -5.50 18.42
CA GLU A 86 8.75 -6.20 19.65
C GLU A 86 10.01 -7.08 19.53
N VAL A 87 10.06 -7.90 18.48
CA VAL A 87 11.23 -8.74 18.18
C VAL A 87 12.49 -7.86 18.05
N ARG A 88 12.37 -6.75 17.31
CA ARG A 88 13.48 -5.82 17.15
C ARG A 88 13.93 -5.22 18.48
N ASN A 89 12.98 -4.76 19.29
CA ASN A 89 13.29 -4.11 20.56
C ASN A 89 13.95 -5.09 21.52
N THR A 90 13.39 -6.29 21.68
CA THR A 90 13.94 -7.31 22.59
C THR A 90 15.35 -7.72 22.18
N ILE A 91 15.59 -8.07 20.93
CA ILE A 91 16.93 -8.44 20.43
C ILE A 91 17.93 -7.30 20.64
N MET A 92 17.54 -6.07 20.33
CA MET A 92 18.42 -4.91 20.49
C MET A 92 18.68 -4.59 21.97
N GLU A 93 17.70 -4.75 22.86
CA GLU A 93 17.90 -4.57 24.31
C GLU A 93 18.87 -5.60 24.89
N GLN A 94 18.69 -6.87 24.52
CA GLN A 94 19.60 -7.94 24.91
C GLN A 94 21.02 -7.67 24.44
N GLN A 95 21.19 -7.24 23.19
CA GLN A 95 22.51 -6.88 22.63
C GLN A 95 23.14 -5.69 23.36
N LEU A 96 22.36 -4.63 23.64
CA LEU A 96 22.84 -3.47 24.38
C LEU A 96 23.21 -3.81 25.81
N ALA A 97 22.42 -4.64 26.49
CA ALA A 97 22.70 -5.12 27.84
C ALA A 97 23.97 -5.99 27.90
N GLN A 98 24.14 -6.90 26.95
CA GLN A 98 25.33 -7.75 26.85
C GLN A 98 26.61 -6.91 26.67
N LEU A 99 26.52 -5.83 25.92
CA LEU A 99 27.65 -4.91 25.70
C LEU A 99 27.84 -3.89 26.82
N GLY A 100 26.93 -3.82 27.79
CA GLY A 100 26.93 -2.80 28.83
C GLY A 100 26.72 -1.38 28.30
N LEU A 101 26.10 -1.23 27.12
CA LEU A 101 25.89 0.09 26.50
C LEU A 101 24.68 0.77 27.14
N ASN A 102 24.94 1.96 27.69
CA ASN A 102 23.91 2.87 28.19
C ASN A 102 24.11 4.24 27.55
N ILE A 103 23.10 5.10 27.66
CA ILE A 103 23.16 6.47 27.14
C ILE A 103 22.89 7.47 28.28
N GLU A 104 23.64 8.55 28.27
CA GLU A 104 23.50 9.66 29.20
C GLU A 104 22.40 10.64 28.74
N GLN A 105 21.89 11.42 29.67
CA GLN A 105 20.78 12.35 29.41
C GLN A 105 21.06 13.36 28.29
N ASP A 106 22.32 13.77 28.15
CA ASP A 106 22.72 14.68 27.07
C ASP A 106 22.68 14.02 25.68
N GLN A 107 22.97 12.72 25.60
CA GLN A 107 22.84 11.96 24.36
C GLN A 107 21.38 11.81 23.96
N ILE A 108 20.47 11.60 24.95
CA ILE A 108 19.01 11.56 24.71
C ILE A 108 18.56 12.93 24.18
N MET A 109 18.97 14.04 24.77
CA MET A 109 18.62 15.37 24.31
C MET A 109 19.14 15.67 22.91
N ASN A 110 20.35 15.24 22.61
CA ASN A 110 20.90 15.35 21.25
C ASN A 110 20.07 14.53 20.23
N TYR A 111 19.63 13.34 20.63
CA TYR A 111 18.78 12.53 19.78
C TYR A 111 17.40 13.17 19.54
N ILE A 112 16.77 13.72 20.58
CA ILE A 112 15.50 14.48 20.48
C ILE A 112 15.65 15.63 19.48
N GLY A 113 16.77 16.34 19.50
CA GLY A 113 17.12 17.38 18.52
C GLY A 113 17.28 16.93 17.09
N THR A 114 17.31 15.62 16.81
CA THR A 114 17.30 15.07 15.44
C THR A 114 15.89 14.67 14.96
N ILE A 115 14.91 14.59 15.86
CA ILE A 115 13.52 14.23 15.53
C ILE A 115 12.81 15.44 14.93
N PRO A 116 12.34 15.40 13.67
CA PRO A 116 11.78 16.58 12.98
C PRO A 116 10.65 17.28 13.75
N GLY A 117 9.78 16.53 14.45
CA GLY A 117 8.68 17.08 15.24
C GLY A 117 9.13 17.96 16.43
N TYR A 118 10.33 17.71 16.96
CA TYR A 118 10.92 18.54 18.01
C TYR A 118 11.93 19.53 17.44
N ALA A 119 12.79 19.09 16.54
CA ALA A 119 13.84 19.92 15.96
C ALA A 119 13.30 21.14 15.19
N GLN A 120 12.20 20.98 14.49
CA GLN A 120 11.60 22.03 13.65
C GLN A 120 10.52 22.85 14.39
N ASN A 121 10.20 22.52 15.64
CA ASN A 121 9.24 23.28 16.42
C ASN A 121 9.86 24.59 16.94
N PRO A 122 9.35 25.77 16.53
CA PRO A 122 9.91 27.07 16.94
C PRO A 122 9.99 27.26 18.46
N GLN A 123 9.09 26.61 19.24
CA GLN A 123 9.08 26.65 20.70
C GLN A 123 10.37 26.09 21.31
N PHE A 124 10.99 25.12 20.63
CA PHE A 124 12.21 24.45 21.10
C PHE A 124 13.49 24.93 20.39
N GLN A 125 13.39 25.99 19.57
CA GLN A 125 14.55 26.51 18.85
C GLN A 125 15.13 27.75 19.52
N ASN A 126 16.45 27.91 19.39
CA ASN A 126 17.14 29.14 19.75
C ASN A 126 16.97 30.21 18.64
N GLU A 127 17.56 31.40 18.82
CA GLU A 127 17.51 32.52 17.86
C GLU A 127 18.05 32.18 16.46
N ASN A 128 18.89 31.15 16.36
CA ASN A 128 19.47 30.67 15.10
C ASN A 128 18.66 29.51 14.44
N GLY A 129 17.47 29.20 14.96
CA GLY A 129 16.62 28.12 14.43
C GLY A 129 17.12 26.71 14.75
N VAL A 130 18.02 26.56 15.73
CA VAL A 130 18.57 25.26 16.15
C VAL A 130 17.91 24.83 17.45
N PHE A 131 17.61 23.52 17.56
CA PHE A 131 17.04 22.93 18.77
C PHE A 131 17.84 23.30 20.03
N ASP A 132 17.12 23.77 21.06
CA ASP A 132 17.68 24.17 22.37
C ASP A 132 17.20 23.17 23.45
N PRO A 133 18.11 22.31 23.95
CA PRO A 133 17.79 21.34 25.00
C PRO A 133 17.20 21.98 26.28
N ASN A 134 17.59 23.23 26.60
CA ASN A 134 17.11 23.87 27.80
C ASN A 134 15.67 24.35 27.66
N LYS A 135 15.29 24.88 26.50
CA LYS A 135 13.89 25.22 26.23
C LYS A 135 13.01 23.98 26.30
N PHE A 136 13.47 22.85 25.74
CA PHE A 136 12.76 21.60 25.80
C PHE A 136 12.61 21.07 27.23
N ARG A 137 13.70 21.07 28.04
CA ARG A 137 13.64 20.68 29.46
C ARG A 137 12.67 21.56 30.24
N SER A 138 12.66 22.86 29.99
CA SER A 138 11.74 23.80 30.62
C SER A 138 10.28 23.50 30.28
N PHE A 139 10.01 23.18 29.01
CA PHE A 139 8.69 22.74 28.55
C PHE A 139 8.22 21.47 29.27
N ILE A 140 9.08 20.44 29.38
CA ILE A 140 8.73 19.20 30.10
C ILE A 140 8.46 19.47 31.56
N ALA A 141 9.24 20.35 32.21
CA ALA A 141 9.01 20.76 33.61
C ALA A 141 7.68 21.51 33.77
N GLU A 142 7.31 22.34 32.81
CA GLU A 142 6.05 23.10 32.80
C GLU A 142 4.83 22.20 32.65
N ILE A 143 4.81 21.31 31.66
CA ILE A 143 3.68 20.39 31.44
C ILE A 143 3.51 19.39 32.58
N LYS A 144 4.60 19.03 33.26
CA LYS A 144 4.55 18.18 34.45
C LYS A 144 3.70 18.77 35.55
N VAL A 145 3.71 20.08 35.71
CA VAL A 145 2.98 20.79 36.78
C VAL A 145 1.59 21.20 36.28
N ASN A 146 1.50 21.76 35.08
CA ASN A 146 0.32 22.46 34.61
C ASN A 146 -0.60 21.59 33.72
N GLU A 147 -0.06 20.55 33.05
CA GLU A 147 -0.77 19.74 32.07
C GLU A 147 -0.49 18.23 32.24
N PRO A 148 -1.03 17.59 33.32
CA PRO A 148 -0.73 16.19 33.64
C PRO A 148 -1.01 15.20 32.51
N SER A 149 -2.04 15.45 31.70
CA SER A 149 -2.39 14.59 30.54
C SER A 149 -1.31 14.64 29.47
N GLN A 150 -0.77 15.82 29.16
CA GLN A 150 0.33 16.00 28.21
C GLN A 150 1.63 15.39 28.73
N TYR A 151 1.87 15.52 30.04
CA TYR A 151 3.04 14.90 30.68
C TYR A 151 2.96 13.38 30.65
N ASN A 152 1.79 12.78 30.89
CA ASN A 152 1.60 11.33 30.77
C ASN A 152 1.83 10.83 29.32
N PHE A 153 1.36 11.58 28.33
CA PHE A 153 1.66 11.30 26.92
C PHE A 153 3.17 11.39 26.63
N TRP A 154 3.85 12.40 27.21
CA TRP A 154 5.31 12.50 27.10
C TRP A 154 6.00 11.28 27.70
N LEU A 155 5.64 10.83 28.91
CA LEU A 155 6.25 9.67 29.54
C LEU A 155 6.15 8.40 28.71
N GLN A 156 5.03 8.17 28.01
CA GLN A 156 4.87 7.04 27.10
C GLN A 156 5.82 7.14 25.90
N ASN A 157 6.00 8.35 25.36
CA ASN A 157 6.90 8.59 24.24
C ASN A 157 8.39 8.58 24.66
N GLU A 158 8.70 9.05 25.87
CA GLU A 158 10.07 9.13 26.39
C GLU A 158 10.76 7.76 26.39
N ALA A 159 10.08 6.71 26.84
CA ALA A 159 10.61 5.35 26.83
C ALA A 159 11.00 4.90 25.42
N SER A 160 10.14 5.16 24.43
CA SER A 160 10.40 4.85 23.02
C SER A 160 11.56 5.69 22.44
N ILE A 161 11.65 6.96 22.83
CA ILE A 161 12.76 7.85 22.42
C ILE A 161 14.09 7.35 22.98
N ILE A 162 14.12 6.99 24.28
CA ILE A 162 15.32 6.44 24.92
C ILE A 162 15.77 5.17 24.24
N GLN A 163 14.85 4.26 23.94
CA GLN A 163 15.12 3.02 23.21
C GLN A 163 15.72 3.30 21.83
N SER A 164 15.10 4.20 21.08
CA SER A 164 15.58 4.59 19.76
C SER A 164 16.95 5.25 19.81
N ALA A 165 17.19 6.09 20.82
CA ALA A 165 18.49 6.75 21.04
C ALA A 165 19.60 5.72 21.36
N LYS A 166 19.30 4.71 22.20
CA LYS A 166 20.25 3.60 22.49
C LYS A 166 20.60 2.83 21.22
N GLN A 167 19.59 2.45 20.44
CA GLN A 167 19.81 1.75 19.16
C GLN A 167 20.65 2.61 18.20
N GLN A 168 20.31 3.90 18.07
CA GLN A 168 21.06 4.82 17.22
C GLN A 168 22.52 4.96 17.67
N ALA A 169 22.78 5.05 18.99
CA ALA A 169 24.12 5.13 19.54
C ALA A 169 24.92 3.86 19.19
N TYR A 170 24.31 2.68 19.34
CA TYR A 170 24.93 1.42 18.97
C TYR A 170 25.30 1.38 17.47
N PHE A 171 24.35 1.69 16.58
CA PHE A 171 24.62 1.71 15.15
C PHE A 171 25.65 2.77 14.76
N ASN A 172 25.70 3.90 15.45
CA ASN A 172 26.74 4.91 15.24
C ASN A 172 28.14 4.40 15.63
N LEU A 173 28.23 3.62 16.72
CA LEU A 173 29.51 2.97 17.11
C LEU A 173 29.94 1.95 16.05
N VAL A 174 29.04 1.12 15.53
CA VAL A 174 29.37 0.20 14.46
C VAL A 174 29.76 0.95 13.19
N LYS A 175 29.01 2.01 12.80
CA LYS A 175 29.35 2.86 11.65
C LYS A 175 30.72 3.53 11.79
N ALA A 176 31.09 3.94 13.00
CA ALA A 176 32.42 4.54 13.25
C ALA A 176 33.57 3.55 12.97
N GLY A 177 33.33 2.24 13.15
CA GLY A 177 34.24 1.18 12.77
C GLY A 177 34.31 0.87 11.27
N VAL A 178 33.31 1.33 10.50
CA VAL A 178 33.24 1.09 9.05
C VAL A 178 34.07 2.12 8.31
N GLY A 179 35.01 1.64 7.54
CA GLY A 179 35.89 2.48 6.73
C GLY A 179 35.97 2.02 5.28
N ALA A 180 36.63 2.82 4.47
CA ALA A 180 37.13 2.43 3.16
C ALA A 180 38.48 3.08 2.93
N THR A 181 39.43 2.29 2.44
CA THR A 181 40.78 2.75 2.11
C THR A 181 40.79 3.44 0.74
N LEU A 182 41.83 4.26 0.48
CA LEU A 182 42.03 4.81 -0.85
C LEU A 182 42.22 3.74 -1.92
N LYS A 183 42.75 2.55 -1.53
CA LYS A 183 42.90 1.42 -2.42
C LYS A 183 41.58 0.77 -2.81
N GLU A 184 40.63 0.69 -1.88
CA GLU A 184 39.25 0.24 -2.19
C GLU A 184 38.53 1.27 -3.07
N GLY A 185 38.74 2.57 -2.85
CA GLY A 185 38.25 3.62 -3.74
C GLY A 185 38.83 3.52 -5.16
N GLU A 186 40.15 3.28 -5.28
CA GLU A 186 40.80 3.00 -6.58
C GLU A 186 40.18 1.76 -7.24
N PHE A 187 40.00 0.69 -6.47
CA PHE A 187 39.42 -0.54 -6.99
C PHE A 187 37.98 -0.33 -7.47
N ASP A 188 37.15 0.34 -6.69
CA ASP A 188 35.74 0.67 -7.08
C ASP A 188 35.71 1.53 -8.35
N TYR A 189 36.57 2.53 -8.45
CA TYR A 189 36.72 3.33 -9.65
C TYR A 189 37.12 2.50 -10.87
N ARG A 190 38.11 1.61 -10.71
CA ARG A 190 38.57 0.71 -11.78
C ARG A 190 37.43 -0.22 -12.25
N LEU A 191 36.73 -0.86 -11.32
CA LEU A 191 35.57 -1.71 -11.65
C LEU A 191 34.51 -0.97 -12.47
N ALA A 192 34.34 0.33 -12.22
CA ALA A 192 33.33 1.13 -12.94
C ALA A 192 33.84 1.61 -14.31
N ASN A 193 35.13 1.84 -14.50
CA ASN A 193 35.67 2.56 -15.66
C ASN A 193 36.54 1.68 -16.56
N GLU A 194 37.14 0.59 -16.08
CA GLU A 194 37.83 -0.38 -16.92
C GLU A 194 36.83 -1.08 -17.85
N LYS A 195 37.28 -1.34 -19.09
CA LYS A 195 36.48 -2.03 -20.08
C LYS A 195 37.31 -3.11 -20.77
N SER A 196 36.60 -4.15 -21.25
CA SER A 196 37.21 -5.24 -22.01
C SER A 196 36.37 -5.56 -23.21
N ASP A 197 37.01 -5.79 -24.37
CA ASP A 197 36.38 -6.33 -25.55
C ASP A 197 36.78 -7.80 -25.67
N ILE A 198 35.81 -8.63 -26.02
CA ILE A 198 36.03 -10.08 -26.21
C ILE A 198 35.47 -10.55 -27.53
N LYS A 199 36.10 -11.60 -28.07
CA LYS A 199 35.51 -12.53 -29.03
C LYS A 199 35.11 -13.77 -28.24
N TYR A 200 33.93 -14.31 -28.49
CA TYR A 200 33.44 -15.47 -27.74
C TYR A 200 32.61 -16.41 -28.58
N VAL A 201 32.49 -17.64 -28.13
CA VAL A 201 31.48 -18.61 -28.53
C VAL A 201 30.66 -19.00 -27.31
N ARG A 202 29.36 -19.13 -27.48
CA ARG A 202 28.43 -19.61 -26.41
C ARG A 202 27.71 -20.86 -26.91
N ILE A 203 27.77 -21.92 -26.10
CA ILE A 203 26.91 -23.10 -26.27
C ILE A 203 25.79 -22.94 -25.26
N PRO A 204 24.54 -22.62 -25.67
CA PRO A 204 23.46 -22.41 -24.78
C PRO A 204 23.01 -23.71 -24.12
N PHE A 205 22.56 -23.66 -22.83
CA PHE A 205 22.02 -24.84 -22.15
C PHE A 205 20.79 -25.42 -22.83
N THR A 206 20.07 -24.64 -23.62
CA THR A 206 18.94 -25.10 -24.44
C THR A 206 19.33 -26.03 -25.58
N SER A 207 20.63 -26.14 -25.94
CA SER A 207 21.14 -27.12 -26.90
C SER A 207 20.95 -28.57 -26.44
N ILE A 208 20.80 -28.78 -25.12
CA ILE A 208 20.48 -30.07 -24.52
C ILE A 208 19.06 -30.02 -23.96
N ALA A 209 18.19 -30.92 -24.45
CA ALA A 209 16.81 -30.96 -23.97
C ALA A 209 16.73 -31.34 -22.50
N ASP A 210 15.85 -30.69 -21.70
CA ASP A 210 15.63 -31.02 -20.27
C ASP A 210 15.19 -32.48 -20.07
N SER A 211 14.44 -33.04 -21.03
CA SER A 211 13.96 -34.44 -21.03
C SER A 211 15.09 -35.46 -21.11
N SER A 212 16.26 -35.08 -21.66
CA SER A 212 17.42 -35.96 -21.72
C SER A 212 18.19 -36.08 -20.43
N ILE A 213 17.92 -35.20 -19.47
CA ILE A 213 18.57 -35.19 -18.17
C ILE A 213 17.61 -35.71 -17.08
N THR A 214 17.76 -36.98 -16.74
CA THR A 214 16.99 -37.62 -15.67
C THR A 214 17.60 -37.24 -14.31
N VAL A 215 16.78 -36.78 -13.38
CA VAL A 215 17.16 -36.48 -12.00
C VAL A 215 16.26 -37.31 -11.09
N SER A 216 16.84 -38.08 -10.18
CA SER A 216 16.12 -38.93 -9.22
C SER A 216 15.68 -38.12 -7.99
N LYS A 217 14.67 -38.62 -7.28
CA LYS A 217 14.26 -38.05 -5.98
C LYS A 217 15.39 -38.03 -4.95
N SER A 218 16.24 -39.05 -4.95
CA SER A 218 17.40 -39.13 -4.06
C SER A 218 18.42 -38.03 -4.31
N GLU A 219 18.60 -37.62 -5.55
CA GLU A 219 19.51 -36.51 -5.90
C GLU A 219 18.94 -35.17 -5.47
N ILE A 220 17.61 -34.98 -5.63
CA ILE A 220 16.93 -33.79 -5.09
C ILE A 220 17.09 -33.74 -3.58
N GLN A 221 16.86 -34.86 -2.86
CA GLN A 221 17.06 -34.94 -1.43
C GLN A 221 18.50 -34.59 -1.02
N SER A 222 19.48 -35.15 -1.73
CA SER A 222 20.89 -34.86 -1.46
C SER A 222 21.24 -33.37 -1.67
N TYR A 223 20.64 -32.74 -2.68
CA TYR A 223 20.80 -31.32 -2.92
C TYR A 223 20.20 -30.48 -1.79
N VAL A 224 18.98 -30.80 -1.37
CA VAL A 224 18.30 -30.14 -0.24
C VAL A 224 19.11 -30.30 1.06
N ASP A 225 19.64 -31.51 1.34
CA ASP A 225 20.45 -31.79 2.52
C ASP A 225 21.79 -31.04 2.52
N ALA A 226 22.37 -30.80 1.33
CA ALA A 226 23.60 -30.03 1.20
C ALA A 226 23.36 -28.50 1.34
N HIS A 227 22.12 -28.05 1.13
CA HIS A 227 21.73 -26.63 1.13
C HIS A 227 20.59 -26.34 2.10
N LYS A 228 20.59 -26.94 3.30
CA LYS A 228 19.48 -26.92 4.26
C LYS A 228 18.93 -25.53 4.55
N GLU A 229 19.81 -24.54 4.67
CA GLU A 229 19.39 -23.17 4.99
C GLU A 229 18.54 -22.54 3.87
N ASP A 230 18.81 -22.88 2.60
CA ASP A 230 18.04 -22.38 1.45
C ASP A 230 16.67 -23.06 1.29
N PHE A 231 16.46 -24.20 1.98
CA PHE A 231 15.26 -25.03 1.87
C PHE A 231 14.48 -25.16 3.17
N LYS A 232 14.75 -24.32 4.16
CA LYS A 232 13.88 -24.17 5.33
C LYS A 232 12.57 -23.49 4.91
N GLN A 233 11.46 -23.96 5.47
CA GLN A 233 10.13 -23.37 5.28
C GLN A 233 9.38 -23.24 6.59
N GLU A 234 8.52 -22.26 6.68
CA GLU A 234 7.52 -22.13 7.73
C GLU A 234 6.32 -23.04 7.44
N ALA A 235 5.55 -23.37 8.49
CA ALA A 235 4.28 -24.05 8.31
C ALA A 235 3.35 -23.23 7.41
N ALA A 236 2.77 -23.87 6.40
CA ALA A 236 1.86 -23.19 5.47
C ALA A 236 0.72 -24.13 5.02
N ARG A 237 -0.32 -23.55 4.44
CA ARG A 237 -1.49 -24.26 3.92
C ARG A 237 -1.83 -23.79 2.52
N ASP A 238 -2.26 -24.72 1.66
CA ASP A 238 -2.90 -24.39 0.39
C ASP A 238 -4.38 -24.68 0.51
N ILE A 239 -5.21 -23.76 0.03
CA ILE A 239 -6.65 -23.95 -0.09
C ILE A 239 -7.10 -23.66 -1.52
N GLN A 240 -8.27 -24.15 -1.85
CA GLN A 240 -9.03 -23.64 -2.99
C GLN A 240 -10.44 -23.27 -2.54
N PHE A 241 -11.05 -22.30 -3.17
CA PHE A 241 -12.38 -21.88 -2.79
C PHE A 241 -13.25 -21.45 -3.97
N VAL A 242 -14.56 -21.51 -3.77
CA VAL A 242 -15.57 -20.85 -4.59
C VAL A 242 -16.16 -19.70 -3.80
N TYR A 243 -16.24 -18.52 -4.42
CA TYR A 243 -16.81 -17.34 -3.79
C TYR A 243 -18.18 -17.03 -4.37
N PHE A 244 -19.17 -16.99 -3.52
CA PHE A 244 -20.53 -16.60 -3.78
C PHE A 244 -20.70 -15.14 -3.34
N GLU A 245 -20.37 -14.24 -4.25
CA GLU A 245 -20.34 -12.80 -3.98
C GLU A 245 -21.75 -12.23 -3.95
N GLU A 246 -22.08 -11.50 -2.87
CA GLU A 246 -23.34 -10.79 -2.74
C GLU A 246 -23.38 -9.61 -3.71
N LYS A 247 -24.08 -9.80 -4.80
CA LYS A 247 -24.32 -8.79 -5.83
C LYS A 247 -25.81 -8.70 -6.16
N PRO A 248 -26.31 -7.49 -6.40
CA PRO A 248 -27.67 -7.32 -6.89
C PRO A 248 -27.91 -8.13 -8.16
N SER A 249 -29.05 -8.83 -8.19
CA SER A 249 -29.51 -9.55 -9.37
C SER A 249 -30.16 -8.59 -10.38
N THR A 250 -30.41 -9.09 -11.60
CA THR A 250 -31.16 -8.32 -12.61
C THR A 250 -32.59 -7.99 -12.11
N GLU A 251 -33.18 -8.88 -11.33
CA GLU A 251 -34.46 -8.70 -10.69
C GLU A 251 -34.45 -7.57 -9.68
N ASP A 252 -33.37 -7.47 -8.87
CA ASP A 252 -33.17 -6.39 -7.91
C ASP A 252 -32.97 -5.04 -8.64
N GLU A 253 -32.17 -5.00 -9.68
CA GLU A 253 -32.01 -3.79 -10.51
C GLU A 253 -33.33 -3.33 -11.14
N ASN A 254 -34.17 -4.26 -11.58
CA ASN A 254 -35.48 -3.95 -12.14
C ASN A 254 -36.46 -3.49 -11.07
N ALA A 255 -36.42 -4.08 -9.87
CA ALA A 255 -37.23 -3.65 -8.74
C ALA A 255 -36.88 -2.20 -8.33
N VAL A 256 -35.59 -1.84 -8.27
CA VAL A 256 -35.15 -0.46 -7.99
C VAL A 256 -35.65 0.51 -9.06
N LYS A 257 -35.56 0.15 -10.35
CA LYS A 257 -36.10 0.98 -11.44
C LYS A 257 -37.59 1.16 -11.34
N ALA A 258 -38.32 0.09 -10.98
CA ALA A 258 -39.78 0.16 -10.79
C ALA A 258 -40.14 1.06 -9.61
N ALA A 259 -39.44 0.96 -8.48
CA ALA A 259 -39.63 1.82 -7.32
C ALA A 259 -39.36 3.30 -7.63
N LEU A 260 -38.33 3.60 -8.45
CA LEU A 260 -38.10 4.96 -8.94
C LEU A 260 -39.25 5.45 -9.85
N ALA A 261 -39.76 4.58 -10.71
CA ALA A 261 -40.88 4.94 -11.61
C ALA A 261 -42.20 5.20 -10.84
N GLU A 262 -42.45 4.49 -9.76
CA GLU A 262 -43.68 4.65 -8.94
C GLU A 262 -43.76 6.04 -8.31
N VAL A 263 -42.62 6.64 -7.91
CA VAL A 263 -42.58 7.96 -7.26
C VAL A 263 -42.41 9.13 -8.25
N MET A 264 -42.44 8.84 -9.54
CA MET A 264 -42.29 9.88 -10.59
C MET A 264 -43.56 10.73 -10.76
N GLU A 265 -44.74 10.10 -10.73
CA GLU A 265 -46.01 10.74 -10.97
C GLU A 265 -46.77 10.97 -9.66
N ASP A 266 -47.77 11.84 -9.68
CA ASP A 266 -48.61 12.09 -8.53
C ASP A 266 -49.41 10.82 -8.17
N ARG A 267 -49.50 10.55 -6.87
CA ARG A 267 -50.23 9.40 -6.36
C ARG A 267 -51.22 9.79 -5.25
N VAL A 268 -52.29 9.04 -5.17
CA VAL A 268 -53.28 9.21 -4.10
C VAL A 268 -52.97 8.20 -3.02
N GLU A 269 -52.81 8.65 -1.79
CA GLU A 269 -52.52 7.83 -0.62
C GLU A 269 -53.55 8.13 0.46
N TYR A 270 -54.10 7.06 1.06
CA TYR A 270 -55.04 7.19 2.16
C TYR A 270 -54.34 7.60 3.44
N ASN A 271 -54.81 8.67 4.06
CA ASN A 271 -54.24 9.21 5.30
C ASN A 271 -55.10 8.79 6.49
N ASP A 272 -54.65 7.80 7.26
CA ASP A 272 -55.38 7.26 8.41
C ASP A 272 -55.63 8.31 9.52
N ARG A 273 -54.89 9.41 9.56
CA ARG A 273 -55.05 10.46 10.57
C ARG A 273 -56.21 11.39 10.27
N THR A 274 -56.42 11.65 8.99
CA THR A 274 -57.43 12.60 8.53
C THR A 274 -58.68 11.91 7.95
N ASP A 275 -58.63 10.58 7.79
CA ASP A 275 -59.65 9.77 7.15
C ASP A 275 -60.00 10.26 5.72
N THR A 276 -58.93 10.70 5.01
CA THR A 276 -59.03 11.27 3.64
C THR A 276 -57.98 10.70 2.70
N ASN A 277 -58.25 10.78 1.41
CA ASN A 277 -57.27 10.51 0.39
C ASN A 277 -56.47 11.79 0.11
N ASP A 278 -55.16 11.75 0.42
CA ASP A 278 -54.24 12.84 0.12
C ASP A 278 -53.57 12.59 -1.23
N THR A 279 -53.42 13.64 -2.04
CA THR A 279 -52.63 13.56 -3.27
C THR A 279 -51.19 13.95 -2.95
N LEU A 280 -50.29 12.99 -3.07
CA LEU A 280 -48.86 13.21 -2.93
C LEU A 280 -48.27 13.54 -4.30
N SER A 281 -47.62 14.71 -4.41
CA SER A 281 -46.98 15.09 -5.64
C SER A 281 -45.75 14.19 -5.93
N GLY A 282 -45.66 13.72 -7.17
CA GLY A 282 -44.52 12.96 -7.66
C GLY A 282 -43.27 13.84 -7.93
N PHE A 283 -42.16 13.18 -8.25
CA PHE A 283 -40.89 13.88 -8.55
C PHE A 283 -41.00 14.92 -9.67
N ARG A 284 -41.87 14.62 -10.62
CA ARG A 284 -42.14 15.53 -11.75
C ARG A 284 -42.77 16.84 -11.30
N ASN A 285 -43.73 16.78 -10.39
CA ASN A 285 -44.65 17.87 -10.07
C ASN A 285 -44.40 18.53 -8.71
N THR A 286 -43.57 17.90 -7.85
CA THR A 286 -43.30 18.45 -6.52
C THR A 286 -42.73 19.86 -6.57
N THR A 287 -43.26 20.73 -5.68
CA THR A 287 -42.79 22.09 -5.48
C THR A 287 -41.76 22.18 -4.34
N ASP A 288 -41.74 21.23 -3.43
CA ASP A 288 -40.73 21.10 -2.36
C ASP A 288 -39.85 19.89 -2.64
N MET A 289 -38.82 20.12 -3.44
CA MET A 289 -37.88 19.11 -3.87
C MET A 289 -37.08 18.53 -2.69
N ALA A 290 -36.73 19.38 -1.71
CA ALA A 290 -35.94 18.92 -0.56
C ALA A 290 -36.73 17.93 0.29
N ALA A 291 -37.96 18.28 0.69
CA ALA A 291 -38.84 17.38 1.45
C ALA A 291 -39.25 16.13 0.65
N PHE A 292 -39.34 16.25 -0.68
CA PHE A 292 -39.61 15.09 -1.54
C PHE A 292 -38.43 14.09 -1.52
N LEU A 293 -37.20 14.56 -1.74
CA LEU A 293 -36.02 13.72 -1.77
C LEU A 293 -35.70 13.13 -0.39
N ASP A 294 -35.90 13.88 0.69
CA ASP A 294 -35.75 13.36 2.05
C ASP A 294 -36.64 12.15 2.36
N ARG A 295 -37.81 12.04 1.69
CA ARG A 295 -38.75 10.91 1.87
C ARG A 295 -38.56 9.78 0.87
N ASN A 296 -38.13 10.08 -0.36
CA ASN A 296 -38.20 9.15 -1.47
C ASN A 296 -36.85 8.82 -2.10
N SER A 297 -35.74 9.38 -1.62
CA SER A 297 -34.40 9.21 -2.20
C SER A 297 -33.37 8.85 -1.14
N ASP A 298 -32.43 8.00 -1.50
CA ASP A 298 -31.30 7.66 -0.63
C ASP A 298 -30.20 8.74 -0.66
N ILE A 299 -30.34 9.72 -1.58
CA ILE A 299 -29.46 10.89 -1.67
C ILE A 299 -30.28 12.15 -1.44
N LYS A 300 -29.79 13.03 -0.56
CA LYS A 300 -30.39 14.34 -0.30
C LYS A 300 -30.19 15.32 -1.43
N LEU A 301 -31.01 16.38 -1.44
CA LEU A 301 -30.87 17.47 -2.41
C LEU A 301 -29.51 18.16 -2.26
N ASP A 302 -28.75 18.15 -3.35
CA ASP A 302 -27.55 18.96 -3.47
C ASP A 302 -27.92 20.29 -4.13
N THR A 303 -27.74 21.38 -3.39
CA THR A 303 -28.07 22.73 -3.86
C THR A 303 -26.94 23.42 -4.60
N LEU A 304 -25.78 22.76 -4.75
CA LEU A 304 -24.62 23.32 -5.42
C LEU A 304 -24.78 23.28 -6.95
N TYR A 305 -24.34 24.34 -7.60
CA TYR A 305 -24.20 24.33 -9.05
C TYR A 305 -22.97 23.53 -9.47
N LYS A 306 -23.13 22.71 -10.49
CA LYS A 306 -22.10 21.80 -10.99
C LYS A 306 -21.66 22.19 -12.40
N GLU A 307 -20.36 22.08 -12.63
CA GLU A 307 -19.78 22.09 -13.96
C GLU A 307 -19.90 20.70 -14.60
N LYS A 308 -19.74 20.63 -15.93
CA LYS A 308 -19.78 19.38 -16.68
C LYS A 308 -18.85 18.29 -16.14
N ASN A 309 -17.65 18.65 -15.70
CA ASN A 309 -16.66 17.72 -15.16
C ASN A 309 -17.00 17.16 -13.78
N GLN A 310 -17.99 17.74 -13.09
CA GLN A 310 -18.51 17.27 -11.80
C GLN A 310 -19.74 16.36 -11.95
N LEU A 311 -20.19 16.13 -13.18
CA LEU A 311 -21.30 15.25 -13.51
C LEU A 311 -20.78 13.85 -13.89
N PRO A 312 -21.61 12.79 -13.78
CA PRO A 312 -21.25 11.46 -14.25
C PRO A 312 -20.81 11.49 -15.71
N THR A 313 -19.57 11.13 -15.98
CA THR A 313 -18.90 11.32 -17.29
C THR A 313 -19.72 10.77 -18.46
N LYS A 314 -20.36 9.62 -18.29
CA LYS A 314 -21.17 8.97 -19.33
C LYS A 314 -22.42 9.78 -19.69
N PHE A 315 -22.97 10.56 -18.78
CA PHE A 315 -24.22 11.26 -18.90
C PHE A 315 -24.09 12.80 -18.83
N ALA A 316 -22.88 13.30 -18.66
CA ALA A 316 -22.60 14.73 -18.47
C ALA A 316 -23.18 15.60 -19.59
N ASP A 317 -23.00 15.20 -20.87
CA ASP A 317 -23.54 15.95 -22.01
C ASP A 317 -25.07 15.97 -22.01
N THR A 318 -25.70 14.84 -21.73
CA THR A 318 -27.17 14.73 -21.66
C THR A 318 -27.72 15.60 -20.53
N LEU A 319 -27.11 15.53 -19.34
CA LEU A 319 -27.55 16.33 -18.19
C LEU A 319 -27.34 17.83 -18.43
N MET A 320 -26.23 18.22 -19.07
CA MET A 320 -25.98 19.60 -19.46
C MET A 320 -26.94 20.10 -20.53
N ALA A 321 -27.54 19.24 -21.33
CA ALA A 321 -28.49 19.63 -22.39
C ALA A 321 -29.92 19.83 -21.91
N LEU A 322 -30.30 19.31 -20.73
CA LEU A 322 -31.66 19.40 -20.20
C LEU A 322 -32.12 20.87 -20.04
N GLN A 323 -33.38 21.13 -20.34
CA GLN A 323 -34.02 22.41 -20.01
C GLN A 323 -34.49 22.41 -18.55
N VAL A 324 -34.66 23.59 -17.94
CA VAL A 324 -35.19 23.70 -16.57
C VAL A 324 -36.55 22.99 -16.46
N GLY A 325 -36.68 22.07 -15.49
CA GLY A 325 -37.85 21.24 -15.31
C GLY A 325 -37.78 19.90 -16.05
N GLU A 326 -36.90 19.73 -17.05
CA GLU A 326 -36.74 18.43 -17.73
C GLU A 326 -36.08 17.38 -16.85
N ILE A 327 -36.41 16.14 -17.14
CA ILE A 327 -36.00 14.96 -16.37
C ILE A 327 -35.30 13.97 -17.30
N PHE A 328 -34.21 13.39 -16.80
CA PHE A 328 -33.47 12.32 -17.48
C PHE A 328 -33.25 11.13 -16.53
N GLY A 329 -33.46 9.93 -17.02
CA GLY A 329 -33.24 8.69 -16.27
C GLY A 329 -34.40 7.67 -16.45
N PRO A 330 -34.36 6.51 -15.75
CA PRO A 330 -33.31 6.13 -14.80
C PRO A 330 -31.99 5.77 -15.50
N TYR A 331 -30.88 6.13 -14.91
CA TYR A 331 -29.54 5.75 -15.34
C TYR A 331 -28.70 5.29 -14.15
N ARG A 332 -27.73 4.39 -14.40
CA ARG A 332 -26.83 3.89 -13.35
C ARG A 332 -25.63 4.83 -13.18
N ASP A 333 -25.37 5.20 -11.95
CA ASP A 333 -24.19 6.00 -11.54
C ASP A 333 -23.61 5.41 -10.25
N GLY A 334 -22.53 4.65 -10.39
CA GLY A 334 -21.98 3.84 -9.30
C GLY A 334 -22.96 2.77 -8.82
N ASP A 335 -23.25 2.77 -7.54
CA ASP A 335 -24.15 1.83 -6.86
C ASP A 335 -25.59 2.31 -6.82
N TYR A 336 -25.93 3.37 -7.56
CA TYR A 336 -27.26 3.95 -7.59
C TYR A 336 -27.89 3.91 -8.98
N PHE A 337 -29.20 3.70 -9.03
CA PHE A 337 -30.02 4.21 -10.13
C PHE A 337 -30.51 5.62 -9.79
N LYS A 338 -30.37 6.53 -10.75
CA LYS A 338 -30.71 7.97 -10.60
C LYS A 338 -31.68 8.43 -11.67
N ILE A 339 -32.58 9.30 -11.26
CA ILE A 339 -33.37 10.14 -12.14
C ILE A 339 -33.05 11.59 -11.78
N SER A 340 -32.59 12.37 -12.76
CA SER A 340 -32.16 13.74 -12.54
C SER A 340 -33.15 14.73 -13.15
N LYS A 341 -33.53 15.77 -12.40
CA LYS A 341 -34.35 16.89 -12.86
C LYS A 341 -33.51 18.15 -12.87
N MET A 342 -33.51 18.87 -13.98
CA MET A 342 -32.87 20.17 -14.07
C MET A 342 -33.63 21.18 -13.22
N MET A 343 -32.99 21.71 -12.20
CA MET A 343 -33.57 22.70 -11.29
C MET A 343 -33.30 24.12 -11.75
N ASP A 344 -32.08 24.39 -12.14
CA ASP A 344 -31.67 25.74 -12.63
C ASP A 344 -30.42 25.64 -13.50
N ARG A 345 -30.24 26.66 -14.34
CA ARG A 345 -29.06 26.83 -15.19
C ARG A 345 -28.55 28.27 -15.10
N LYS A 346 -27.27 28.42 -14.84
CA LYS A 346 -26.61 29.72 -14.91
C LYS A 346 -25.69 29.77 -16.12
N PRO A 347 -26.10 30.46 -17.19
CA PRO A 347 -25.21 30.69 -18.33
C PRO A 347 -23.95 31.45 -17.88
N ASN A 348 -22.78 31.01 -18.34
CA ASN A 348 -21.49 31.58 -17.94
C ASN A 348 -21.28 31.66 -16.42
N GLY A 349 -21.86 30.73 -15.65
CA GLY A 349 -21.80 30.72 -14.18
C GLY A 349 -20.45 30.29 -13.61
N SER A 350 -19.54 29.77 -14.44
CA SER A 350 -18.14 29.53 -14.12
C SER A 350 -17.23 30.22 -15.11
N VAL A 351 -16.21 30.92 -14.62
CA VAL A 351 -15.27 31.72 -15.41
C VAL A 351 -13.87 31.21 -15.20
N LYS A 352 -13.12 31.03 -16.27
CA LYS A 352 -11.68 30.88 -16.24
C LYS A 352 -10.99 32.20 -16.47
N ALA A 353 -10.06 32.58 -15.60
CA ALA A 353 -9.28 33.78 -15.75
C ALA A 353 -7.83 33.59 -15.39
N SER A 354 -6.99 34.38 -16.03
CA SER A 354 -5.59 34.54 -15.65
C SER A 354 -5.36 35.98 -15.15
N HIS A 355 -4.42 36.17 -14.22
CA HIS A 355 -4.12 37.48 -13.70
C HIS A 355 -2.63 37.76 -13.48
N ILE A 356 -2.30 39.05 -13.46
CA ILE A 356 -1.03 39.59 -12.98
C ILE A 356 -1.36 40.46 -11.76
N LEU A 357 -0.85 40.12 -10.59
CA LEU A 357 -0.99 40.93 -9.38
C LEU A 357 0.24 41.83 -9.22
N ILE A 358 0.02 43.12 -9.05
CA ILE A 358 1.05 44.07 -8.66
C ILE A 358 0.69 44.62 -7.26
N GLY A 359 1.33 44.04 -6.25
CA GLY A 359 1.17 44.46 -4.87
C GLY A 359 1.91 45.74 -4.55
N TYR A 360 1.61 46.36 -3.41
CA TYR A 360 2.33 47.52 -2.88
C TYR A 360 2.56 47.35 -1.38
N LYS A 361 3.47 48.13 -0.84
CA LYS A 361 3.80 48.08 0.61
C LYS A 361 2.56 48.40 1.44
N GLY A 362 2.12 47.43 2.27
CA GLY A 362 0.94 47.55 3.13
C GLY A 362 -0.35 47.02 2.51
N ALA A 363 -0.34 46.50 1.27
CA ALA A 363 -1.45 45.73 0.73
C ALA A 363 -1.64 44.44 1.47
N GLU A 364 -2.86 43.88 1.47
CA GLU A 364 -3.19 42.63 2.13
C GLU A 364 -2.36 41.46 1.57
N ARG A 365 -1.69 40.69 2.45
CA ARG A 365 -0.79 39.57 2.08
C ARG A 365 0.33 39.93 1.10
N ALA A 366 0.71 41.21 1.02
CA ALA A 366 1.86 41.58 0.21
C ALA A 366 3.13 40.86 0.72
N ASN A 367 3.96 40.38 -0.21
CA ASN A 367 5.28 39.85 0.14
C ASN A 367 6.10 40.93 0.85
N PRO A 368 6.71 40.63 2.02
CA PRO A 368 7.58 41.58 2.77
C PRO A 368 8.67 42.26 1.91
N GLU A 369 9.08 41.62 0.84
CA GLU A 369 10.08 42.15 -0.10
C GLU A 369 9.53 43.24 -1.04
N VAL A 370 8.20 43.44 -1.10
CA VAL A 370 7.59 44.46 -1.90
C VAL A 370 7.73 45.83 -1.23
N THR A 371 8.57 46.67 -1.80
CA THR A 371 8.90 48.04 -1.28
C THR A 371 8.19 49.19 -2.01
N ARG A 372 7.61 48.90 -3.19
CA ARG A 372 6.95 49.90 -4.05
C ARG A 372 5.73 50.53 -3.35
N THR A 373 5.53 51.82 -3.61
CA THR A 373 4.33 52.56 -3.16
C THR A 373 3.09 52.15 -3.97
N LYS A 374 1.91 52.56 -3.53
CA LYS A 374 0.65 52.33 -4.26
C LYS A 374 0.68 52.97 -5.67
N GLU A 375 1.21 54.19 -5.77
CA GLU A 375 1.32 54.97 -7.04
C GLU A 375 2.30 54.31 -8.00
N GLU A 376 3.40 53.76 -7.46
CA GLU A 376 4.37 53.04 -8.29
C GLU A 376 3.76 51.71 -8.80
N ALA A 377 3.02 50.98 -7.94
CA ALA A 377 2.30 49.78 -8.32
C ALA A 377 1.23 50.04 -9.38
N GLU A 378 0.48 51.14 -9.26
CA GLU A 378 -0.52 51.53 -10.25
C GLU A 378 0.13 51.86 -11.60
N THR A 379 1.26 52.56 -11.57
CA THR A 379 2.02 52.92 -12.78
C THR A 379 2.51 51.67 -13.49
N GLU A 380 3.08 50.72 -12.75
CA GLU A 380 3.55 49.47 -13.29
C GLU A 380 2.41 48.60 -13.83
N ALA A 381 1.31 48.51 -13.10
CA ALA A 381 0.12 47.80 -13.56
C ALA A 381 -0.45 48.38 -14.86
N LYS A 382 -0.48 49.72 -14.99
CA LYS A 382 -0.89 50.40 -16.25
C LYS A 382 0.09 50.08 -17.40
N ARG A 383 1.39 50.05 -17.14
CA ARG A 383 2.41 49.66 -18.11
C ARG A 383 2.17 48.23 -18.60
N LEU A 384 2.02 47.28 -17.68
CA LEU A 384 1.78 45.87 -17.99
C LEU A 384 0.43 45.65 -18.69
N LEU A 385 -0.62 46.37 -18.30
CA LEU A 385 -1.90 46.35 -18.99
C LEU A 385 -1.77 46.74 -20.46
N LYS A 386 -1.00 47.79 -20.75
CA LYS A 386 -0.73 48.22 -22.13
C LYS A 386 0.04 47.17 -22.92
N GLU A 387 0.99 46.49 -22.27
CA GLU A 387 1.72 45.37 -22.86
C GLU A 387 0.82 44.16 -23.11
N ALA A 388 0.04 43.76 -22.11
CA ALA A 388 -0.87 42.60 -22.18
C ALA A 388 -1.93 42.75 -23.29
N ARG A 389 -2.30 44.00 -23.65
CA ARG A 389 -3.26 44.26 -24.72
C ARG A 389 -2.67 44.30 -26.13
N LYS A 390 -1.34 44.16 -26.30
CA LYS A 390 -0.75 44.10 -27.65
C LYS A 390 -1.14 42.79 -28.33
N LYS A 391 -1.26 42.81 -29.66
CA LYS A 391 -1.71 41.64 -30.45
C LYS A 391 -0.87 40.40 -30.26
N ASP A 392 0.44 40.57 -30.05
CA ASP A 392 1.41 39.47 -29.89
C ASP A 392 1.84 39.26 -28.42
N ALA A 393 1.05 39.79 -27.46
CA ALA A 393 1.37 39.68 -26.04
C ALA A 393 1.24 38.24 -25.53
N LYS A 394 2.27 37.78 -24.88
CA LYS A 394 2.27 36.48 -24.20
C LYS A 394 1.93 36.69 -22.73
N PHE A 395 0.64 36.70 -22.40
CA PHE A 395 0.14 36.97 -21.06
C PHE A 395 0.76 36.07 -20.00
N VAL A 396 0.97 34.78 -20.33
CA VAL A 396 1.58 33.78 -19.47
C VAL A 396 3.01 34.16 -19.07
N GLU A 397 3.82 34.69 -20.02
CA GLU A 397 5.19 35.12 -19.74
C GLU A 397 5.16 36.43 -18.91
N LEU A 398 4.30 37.38 -19.27
CA LEU A 398 4.14 38.61 -18.49
C LEU A 398 3.72 38.33 -17.04
N ALA A 399 2.82 37.38 -16.82
CA ALA A 399 2.39 36.99 -15.47
C ALA A 399 3.53 36.31 -14.68
N ARG A 400 4.28 35.43 -15.33
CA ARG A 400 5.40 34.73 -14.69
C ARG A 400 6.50 35.66 -14.24
N ASP A 401 6.80 36.67 -15.10
CA ASP A 401 7.95 37.54 -14.89
C ASP A 401 7.63 38.76 -13.99
N ASN A 402 6.36 39.13 -13.84
CA ASN A 402 6.00 40.39 -13.18
C ASN A 402 4.96 40.25 -12.04
N SER A 403 4.28 39.10 -11.90
CA SER A 403 3.21 38.99 -10.92
C SER A 403 3.74 38.69 -9.53
N ASP A 404 3.31 39.42 -8.53
CA ASP A 404 3.54 39.15 -7.11
C ASP A 404 2.59 38.03 -6.55
N GLY A 405 1.63 37.60 -7.37
CA GLY A 405 0.63 36.62 -6.95
C GLY A 405 1.14 35.17 -6.98
N PRO A 406 0.57 34.27 -6.16
CA PRO A 406 1.01 32.87 -6.08
C PRO A 406 0.78 32.08 -7.37
N SER A 407 -0.07 32.56 -8.29
CA SER A 407 -0.28 31.95 -9.60
C SER A 407 0.78 32.31 -10.65
N ALA A 408 1.73 33.21 -10.34
CA ALA A 408 2.79 33.65 -11.25
C ALA A 408 3.55 32.50 -11.92
N PRO A 409 4.04 31.46 -11.19
CA PRO A 409 4.74 30.32 -11.81
C PRO A 409 3.93 29.60 -12.88
N ASN A 410 2.59 29.60 -12.72
CA ASN A 410 1.63 29.01 -13.67
C ASN A 410 1.12 29.99 -14.73
N GLY A 411 1.83 31.13 -14.93
CA GLY A 411 1.43 32.15 -15.92
C GLY A 411 0.18 32.94 -15.54
N GLY A 412 -0.13 32.99 -14.24
CA GLY A 412 -1.28 33.69 -13.71
C GLY A 412 -2.62 32.93 -13.78
N ASP A 413 -2.63 31.69 -14.28
CA ASP A 413 -3.86 30.89 -14.44
C ASP A 413 -4.47 30.55 -13.07
N LEU A 414 -5.73 30.93 -12.87
CA LEU A 414 -6.52 30.68 -11.66
C LEU A 414 -7.47 29.48 -11.81
N GLY A 415 -7.52 28.87 -13.00
CA GLY A 415 -8.52 27.86 -13.32
C GLY A 415 -9.94 28.43 -13.39
N TYR A 416 -10.93 27.51 -13.35
CA TYR A 416 -12.35 27.90 -13.32
C TYR A 416 -12.80 28.18 -11.89
N PHE A 417 -13.62 29.22 -11.75
CA PHE A 417 -14.24 29.57 -10.46
C PHE A 417 -15.66 30.09 -10.68
N GLN A 418 -16.51 29.86 -9.69
CA GLN A 418 -17.89 30.34 -9.68
C GLN A 418 -17.98 31.73 -9.02
N GLN A 419 -19.08 32.41 -9.26
CA GLN A 419 -19.33 33.75 -8.72
C GLN A 419 -19.23 33.76 -7.19
N GLY A 420 -18.58 34.81 -6.65
CA GLY A 420 -18.38 34.99 -5.20
C GLY A 420 -17.16 34.24 -4.61
N ARG A 421 -16.36 33.58 -5.43
CA ARG A 421 -15.11 32.91 -4.98
C ARG A 421 -13.92 33.86 -4.93
N MET A 422 -13.95 34.93 -5.67
CA MET A 422 -12.92 35.98 -5.72
C MET A 422 -13.43 37.25 -5.02
N VAL A 423 -12.51 38.15 -4.66
CA VAL A 423 -12.87 39.46 -4.10
C VAL A 423 -13.78 40.25 -5.06
N PRO A 424 -14.69 41.09 -4.55
CA PRO A 424 -15.78 41.66 -5.35
C PRO A 424 -15.33 42.31 -6.66
N GLU A 425 -14.33 43.16 -6.65
CA GLU A 425 -13.86 43.88 -7.82
C GLU A 425 -13.30 42.96 -8.89
N PHE A 426 -12.57 41.91 -8.47
CA PHE A 426 -12.05 40.89 -9.38
C PHE A 426 -13.20 40.05 -9.95
N ASN A 427 -14.10 39.60 -9.07
CA ASN A 427 -15.25 38.79 -9.41
C ASN A 427 -16.13 39.51 -10.45
N ASP A 428 -16.48 40.76 -10.19
CA ASP A 428 -17.32 41.56 -11.07
C ASP A 428 -16.68 41.76 -12.45
N PHE A 429 -15.39 42.06 -12.48
CA PHE A 429 -14.67 42.15 -13.73
C PHE A 429 -14.72 40.84 -14.52
N ALA A 430 -14.43 39.72 -13.89
CA ALA A 430 -14.36 38.43 -14.57
C ALA A 430 -15.73 37.99 -15.12
N PHE A 431 -16.80 38.20 -14.37
CA PHE A 431 -18.15 37.76 -14.77
C PHE A 431 -18.85 38.74 -15.73
N GLN A 432 -18.65 40.06 -15.62
CA GLN A 432 -19.33 41.03 -16.43
C GLN A 432 -18.71 41.26 -17.82
N ASN A 433 -17.44 40.93 -18.01
CA ASN A 433 -16.73 41.11 -19.27
C ASN A 433 -16.72 39.86 -20.14
N PRO A 434 -16.77 39.97 -21.48
CA PRO A 434 -16.69 38.83 -22.40
C PRO A 434 -15.30 38.16 -22.38
N VAL A 435 -15.26 36.89 -22.84
CA VAL A 435 -14.02 36.14 -23.06
C VAL A 435 -13.07 36.94 -23.97
N GLY A 436 -11.78 36.92 -23.62
CA GLY A 436 -10.73 37.68 -24.30
C GLY A 436 -10.51 39.09 -23.77
N THR A 437 -11.40 39.61 -22.89
CA THR A 437 -11.20 40.94 -22.29
C THR A 437 -10.01 40.95 -21.36
N ILE A 438 -9.16 41.98 -21.51
CA ILE A 438 -8.05 42.25 -20.59
C ILE A 438 -8.26 43.62 -19.95
N GLY A 439 -8.34 43.70 -18.64
CA GLY A 439 -8.52 44.93 -17.88
C GLY A 439 -7.82 44.93 -16.55
N MET A 440 -7.92 46.04 -15.83
CA MET A 440 -7.28 46.23 -14.54
C MET A 440 -8.33 46.60 -13.50
N VAL A 441 -8.22 46.00 -12.33
CA VAL A 441 -9.00 46.37 -11.14
C VAL A 441 -8.08 46.54 -9.95
N GLU A 442 -8.47 47.38 -9.02
CA GLU A 442 -7.83 47.54 -7.72
C GLU A 442 -8.58 46.71 -6.67
N THR A 443 -7.85 46.03 -5.80
CA THR A 443 -8.39 45.29 -4.66
C THR A 443 -7.55 45.56 -3.41
N SER A 444 -7.90 44.98 -2.27
CA SER A 444 -7.09 45.05 -1.04
C SER A 444 -5.67 44.43 -1.21
N PHE A 445 -5.48 43.56 -2.19
CA PHE A 445 -4.19 42.90 -2.46
C PHE A 445 -3.27 43.71 -3.40
N GLY A 446 -3.80 44.70 -4.10
CA GLY A 446 -3.09 45.48 -5.09
C GLY A 446 -3.85 45.63 -6.42
N PHE A 447 -3.12 45.89 -7.48
CA PHE A 447 -3.67 46.05 -8.83
C PHE A 447 -3.60 44.74 -9.60
N HIS A 448 -4.74 44.23 -10.07
CA HIS A 448 -4.84 43.02 -10.87
C HIS A 448 -5.06 43.38 -12.35
N ILE A 449 -4.19 42.89 -13.23
CA ILE A 449 -4.46 42.84 -14.65
C ILE A 449 -5.09 41.48 -14.91
N ILE A 450 -6.35 41.45 -15.27
CA ILE A 450 -7.17 40.25 -15.42
C ILE A 450 -7.43 40.02 -16.91
N LYS A 451 -7.27 38.78 -17.34
CA LYS A 451 -7.68 38.27 -18.64
C LYS A 451 -8.77 37.23 -18.44
N VAL A 452 -9.92 37.43 -19.06
CA VAL A 452 -11.00 36.43 -19.08
C VAL A 452 -10.69 35.42 -20.16
N ASP A 453 -10.38 34.16 -19.77
CA ASP A 453 -9.91 33.12 -20.69
C ASP A 453 -11.05 32.30 -21.28
N ASP A 454 -12.03 31.91 -20.45
CA ASP A 454 -13.17 31.08 -20.88
C ASP A 454 -14.37 31.26 -19.93
N LYS A 455 -15.56 30.90 -20.40
CA LYS A 455 -16.80 30.86 -19.59
C LYS A 455 -17.60 29.61 -19.87
N ARG A 456 -18.18 29.05 -18.82
CA ARG A 456 -18.99 27.83 -18.89
C ARG A 456 -20.29 27.95 -18.13
N ASP A 457 -21.30 27.30 -18.67
CA ASP A 457 -22.56 27.13 -17.96
C ASP A 457 -22.36 26.17 -16.77
N ILE A 458 -23.08 26.46 -15.72
CA ILE A 458 -23.24 25.57 -14.60
C ILE A 458 -24.71 25.26 -14.37
N ILE A 459 -24.98 24.06 -13.85
CA ILE A 459 -26.35 23.59 -13.66
C ILE A 459 -26.56 23.14 -12.20
N GLN A 460 -27.77 23.28 -11.75
CA GLN A 460 -28.27 22.70 -10.52
C GLN A 460 -29.26 21.57 -10.88
N ILE A 461 -29.00 20.36 -10.38
CA ILE A 461 -29.83 19.18 -10.62
C ILE A 461 -30.28 18.56 -9.31
N ALA A 462 -31.54 18.14 -9.25
CA ALA A 462 -32.05 17.28 -8.20
C ALA A 462 -31.95 15.82 -8.67
N ASN A 463 -31.43 14.95 -7.82
CA ASN A 463 -31.29 13.53 -8.12
C ASN A 463 -32.20 12.70 -7.21
N LEU A 464 -33.23 12.11 -7.78
CA LEU A 464 -33.95 11.02 -7.15
C LEU A 464 -33.12 9.76 -7.35
N ALA A 465 -32.59 9.18 -6.28
CA ALA A 465 -31.66 8.06 -6.33
C ALA A 465 -32.10 6.93 -5.41
N ARG A 466 -31.88 5.70 -5.86
CA ARG A 466 -32.01 4.49 -5.05
C ARG A 466 -30.78 3.65 -5.18
N GLU A 467 -30.27 3.20 -4.06
CA GLU A 467 -29.15 2.27 -4.00
C GLU A 467 -29.53 0.91 -4.57
N ILE A 468 -28.59 0.29 -5.27
CA ILE A 468 -28.79 -1.00 -5.92
C ILE A 468 -28.20 -2.05 -4.98
N GLU A 469 -29.01 -2.62 -4.12
CA GLU A 469 -28.61 -3.64 -3.17
C GLU A 469 -29.21 -5.01 -3.54
N ALA A 470 -28.57 -6.07 -3.08
CA ALA A 470 -29.14 -7.41 -3.19
C ALA A 470 -30.36 -7.53 -2.26
N SER A 471 -31.49 -7.95 -2.79
CA SER A 471 -32.68 -8.21 -1.99
C SER A 471 -32.52 -9.43 -1.07
N GLU A 472 -33.36 -9.54 -0.04
CA GLU A 472 -33.43 -10.75 0.79
C GLU A 472 -33.62 -12.03 -0.04
N GLY A 473 -34.37 -11.96 -1.13
CA GLY A 473 -34.55 -13.08 -2.06
C GLY A 473 -33.24 -13.49 -2.72
N THR A 474 -32.45 -12.52 -3.18
CA THR A 474 -31.12 -12.75 -3.78
C THR A 474 -30.15 -13.31 -2.75
N ILE A 475 -30.14 -12.75 -1.53
CA ILE A 475 -29.25 -13.21 -0.44
C ILE A 475 -29.63 -14.66 -0.02
N ASN A 476 -30.90 -14.96 0.16
CA ASN A 476 -31.38 -16.29 0.51
C ASN A 476 -31.06 -17.34 -0.58
N LYS A 477 -31.18 -16.94 -1.84
CA LYS A 477 -30.76 -17.80 -2.95
C LYS A 477 -29.29 -18.09 -2.91
N LEU A 478 -28.46 -17.06 -2.71
CA LEU A 478 -27.01 -17.17 -2.62
C LEU A 478 -26.59 -18.10 -1.47
N PHE A 479 -27.20 -17.95 -0.30
CA PHE A 479 -27.01 -18.84 0.84
C PHE A 479 -27.36 -20.30 0.49
N THR A 480 -28.50 -20.51 -0.18
CA THR A 480 -28.92 -21.83 -0.61
C THR A 480 -27.92 -22.44 -1.60
N ASP A 481 -27.51 -21.69 -2.60
CA ASP A 481 -26.55 -22.14 -3.62
C ASP A 481 -25.20 -22.51 -2.98
N ALA A 482 -24.69 -21.67 -2.06
CA ALA A 482 -23.44 -21.94 -1.33
C ALA A 482 -23.54 -23.19 -0.43
N THR A 483 -24.65 -23.34 0.30
CA THR A 483 -24.91 -24.51 1.17
C THR A 483 -25.03 -25.79 0.35
N GLN A 484 -25.75 -25.74 -0.76
CA GLN A 484 -25.91 -26.89 -1.64
C GLN A 484 -24.58 -27.30 -2.27
N PHE A 485 -23.76 -26.34 -2.65
CA PHE A 485 -22.42 -26.62 -3.18
C PHE A 485 -21.51 -27.24 -2.12
N GLU A 486 -21.52 -26.73 -0.87
CA GLU A 486 -20.77 -27.32 0.26
C GLU A 486 -21.19 -28.79 0.47
N MET A 487 -22.49 -29.03 0.66
CA MET A 487 -23.02 -30.38 0.90
C MET A 487 -22.70 -31.35 -0.25
N SER A 488 -22.85 -30.90 -1.49
CA SER A 488 -22.54 -31.71 -2.67
C SER A 488 -21.05 -31.99 -2.77
N SER A 489 -20.20 -31.03 -2.39
CA SER A 489 -18.74 -31.22 -2.42
C SER A 489 -18.24 -32.16 -1.32
N ILE A 490 -18.91 -32.19 -0.14
CA ILE A 490 -18.60 -33.13 0.94
C ILE A 490 -19.08 -34.55 0.64
N SER A 491 -20.25 -34.68 -0.01
CA SER A 491 -20.89 -36.00 -0.22
C SER A 491 -20.53 -36.70 -1.53
N SER A 492 -19.85 -36.02 -2.45
CA SER A 492 -19.54 -36.52 -3.78
C SER A 492 -18.14 -37.11 -3.86
N ASP A 493 -17.97 -38.18 -4.65
CA ASP A 493 -16.65 -38.70 -5.03
C ASP A 493 -15.94 -37.86 -6.11
N LYS A 494 -16.62 -36.83 -6.67
CA LYS A 494 -16.03 -35.93 -7.65
C LYS A 494 -15.11 -34.93 -6.98
N ALA A 495 -14.07 -34.53 -7.71
CA ALA A 495 -13.19 -33.46 -7.26
C ALA A 495 -13.96 -32.13 -7.08
N PHE A 496 -13.59 -31.34 -6.10
CA PHE A 496 -14.18 -30.02 -5.81
C PHE A 496 -14.19 -29.12 -7.05
N SER A 497 -13.10 -29.10 -7.81
CA SER A 497 -12.99 -28.35 -9.06
C SER A 497 -13.94 -28.79 -10.17
N ASP A 498 -14.23 -30.09 -10.26
CA ASP A 498 -15.13 -30.64 -11.27
C ASP A 498 -16.59 -30.29 -10.94
N LEU A 499 -16.97 -30.41 -9.66
CA LEU A 499 -18.29 -29.98 -9.18
C LEU A 499 -18.50 -28.48 -9.37
N ALA A 500 -17.51 -27.66 -9.08
CA ALA A 500 -17.57 -26.22 -9.32
C ALA A 500 -17.79 -25.93 -10.81
N LYS A 501 -17.06 -26.60 -11.70
CA LYS A 501 -17.19 -26.43 -13.14
C LYS A 501 -18.59 -26.86 -13.66
N GLU A 502 -19.12 -27.95 -13.17
CA GLU A 502 -20.48 -28.42 -13.52
C GLU A 502 -21.55 -27.36 -13.14
N ASN A 503 -21.37 -26.71 -11.99
CA ASN A 503 -22.25 -25.66 -11.50
C ASN A 503 -21.89 -24.26 -12.05
N LYS A 504 -20.91 -24.15 -12.93
CA LYS A 504 -20.40 -22.89 -13.52
C LYS A 504 -19.81 -21.94 -12.49
N TYR A 505 -19.28 -22.46 -11.40
CA TYR A 505 -18.56 -21.68 -10.39
C TYR A 505 -17.07 -21.61 -10.72
N THR A 506 -16.42 -20.55 -10.30
CA THR A 506 -14.99 -20.34 -10.48
C THR A 506 -14.23 -20.74 -9.22
N VAL A 507 -13.34 -21.74 -9.36
CA VAL A 507 -12.41 -22.13 -8.28
C VAL A 507 -11.21 -21.20 -8.29
N ARG A 508 -10.85 -20.71 -7.11
CA ARG A 508 -9.67 -19.85 -6.88
C ARG A 508 -8.72 -20.54 -5.91
N PRO A 509 -7.50 -20.90 -6.34
CA PRO A 509 -6.50 -21.44 -5.42
C PRO A 509 -5.79 -20.30 -4.66
N VAL A 510 -5.42 -20.57 -3.42
CA VAL A 510 -4.52 -19.74 -2.61
C VAL A 510 -3.49 -20.65 -2.01
N ASN A 511 -2.22 -20.39 -2.33
CA ASN A 511 -1.11 -21.25 -1.95
C ASN A 511 -0.23 -20.58 -0.89
N LYS A 512 0.40 -21.41 -0.04
CA LYS A 512 1.39 -20.98 0.97
C LYS A 512 0.84 -19.93 1.94
N ILE A 513 -0.42 -20.10 2.38
CA ILE A 513 -1.01 -19.30 3.44
C ILE A 513 -0.23 -19.59 4.73
N LYS A 514 0.19 -18.54 5.43
CA LYS A 514 0.82 -18.61 6.75
C LYS A 514 -0.22 -18.50 7.86
N ALA A 515 0.10 -19.04 9.03
CA ALA A 515 -0.80 -19.03 10.19
C ALA A 515 -1.19 -17.60 10.65
N THR A 516 -0.37 -16.61 10.38
CA THR A 516 -0.59 -15.21 10.72
C THR A 516 -1.14 -14.38 9.56
N ASP A 517 -1.45 -14.99 8.42
CA ASP A 517 -2.11 -14.28 7.30
C ASP A 517 -3.55 -13.94 7.64
N GLU A 518 -4.04 -12.87 7.05
CA GLU A 518 -5.42 -12.43 7.15
C GLU A 518 -6.02 -12.18 5.76
N ASN A 519 -5.23 -11.56 4.87
CA ASN A 519 -5.69 -11.22 3.53
C ASN A 519 -5.50 -12.39 2.58
N LEU A 520 -6.62 -12.92 2.09
CA LEU A 520 -6.62 -13.97 1.08
C LEU A 520 -6.91 -13.37 -0.30
N PRO A 521 -6.11 -13.66 -1.33
CA PRO A 521 -6.34 -13.19 -2.68
C PRO A 521 -7.76 -13.47 -3.15
N GLY A 522 -8.53 -12.41 -3.46
CA GLY A 522 -9.91 -12.49 -3.93
C GLY A 522 -11.00 -12.59 -2.85
N LEU A 523 -10.63 -12.57 -1.56
CA LEU A 523 -11.58 -12.56 -0.44
C LEU A 523 -11.32 -11.44 0.58
N SER A 524 -10.22 -10.69 0.41
CA SER A 524 -9.77 -9.68 1.39
C SER A 524 -9.46 -10.30 2.77
N SER A 525 -9.78 -9.60 3.87
CA SER A 525 -9.50 -10.01 5.24
C SER A 525 -10.43 -11.17 5.67
N GLN A 526 -9.89 -12.39 5.76
CA GLN A 526 -10.63 -13.60 6.11
C GLN A 526 -9.90 -14.49 7.11
N ARG A 527 -9.65 -13.95 8.29
CA ARG A 527 -8.94 -14.65 9.37
C ARG A 527 -9.59 -15.99 9.77
N SER A 528 -10.92 -16.10 9.67
CA SER A 528 -11.66 -17.31 9.98
C SER A 528 -11.29 -18.50 9.08
N ILE A 529 -11.02 -18.24 7.80
CA ILE A 529 -10.58 -19.27 6.84
C ILE A 529 -9.16 -19.73 7.18
N VAL A 530 -8.26 -18.77 7.49
CA VAL A 530 -6.89 -19.09 7.88
C VAL A 530 -6.85 -19.92 9.17
N LYS A 531 -7.58 -19.50 10.21
CA LYS A 531 -7.67 -20.27 11.47
C LYS A 531 -8.22 -21.68 11.24
N TRP A 532 -9.22 -21.84 10.41
CA TRP A 532 -9.74 -23.16 10.06
C TRP A 532 -8.69 -24.02 9.35
N ALA A 533 -7.96 -23.46 8.38
CA ALA A 533 -6.94 -24.20 7.63
C ALA A 533 -5.76 -24.66 8.49
N PHE A 534 -5.49 -23.96 9.60
CA PHE A 534 -4.43 -24.31 10.58
C PHE A 534 -4.94 -25.05 11.81
N ASN A 535 -6.24 -25.33 11.92
CA ASN A 535 -6.77 -26.12 13.02
C ASN A 535 -6.28 -27.57 12.90
N ASP A 536 -5.84 -28.16 14.02
CA ASP A 536 -5.30 -29.53 14.07
C ASP A 536 -6.31 -30.61 13.64
N ASP A 537 -7.59 -30.32 13.79
CA ASP A 537 -8.69 -31.22 13.37
C ASP A 537 -8.96 -31.15 11.86
N THR A 538 -8.49 -30.08 11.16
CA THR A 538 -8.73 -29.89 9.72
C THR A 538 -7.72 -30.69 8.90
N LYS A 539 -8.22 -31.54 8.01
CA LYS A 539 -7.42 -32.45 7.18
C LYS A 539 -7.46 -32.08 5.72
N ILE A 540 -6.46 -32.49 4.97
CA ILE A 540 -6.46 -32.34 3.51
C ILE A 540 -7.71 -32.98 2.94
N GLY A 541 -8.45 -32.20 2.13
CA GLY A 541 -9.73 -32.59 1.54
C GLY A 541 -10.94 -32.05 2.28
N ASP A 542 -10.81 -31.62 3.53
CA ASP A 542 -11.91 -31.04 4.29
C ASP A 542 -12.45 -29.76 3.60
N ILE A 543 -13.77 -29.63 3.65
CA ILE A 543 -14.52 -28.54 3.02
C ILE A 543 -15.36 -27.86 4.08
N LYS A 544 -15.41 -26.52 4.01
CA LYS A 544 -16.21 -25.72 4.92
C LYS A 544 -16.71 -24.43 4.24
N ARG A 545 -17.97 -24.08 4.52
CA ARG A 545 -18.54 -22.79 4.15
C ARG A 545 -18.22 -21.75 5.22
N PHE A 546 -17.93 -20.53 4.76
CA PHE A 546 -17.70 -19.34 5.58
C PHE A 546 -18.64 -18.24 5.17
N ASP A 547 -19.27 -17.61 6.17
CA ASP A 547 -20.10 -16.44 5.99
C ASP A 547 -19.19 -15.19 6.02
N LEU A 548 -19.25 -14.41 4.97
CA LEU A 548 -18.41 -13.23 4.76
C LEU A 548 -19.29 -11.97 4.77
N ASN A 549 -18.68 -10.79 4.96
CA ASN A 549 -19.42 -9.52 4.94
C ASN A 549 -20.11 -9.24 3.59
N SER A 550 -19.65 -9.86 2.50
CA SER A 550 -20.13 -9.63 1.14
C SER A 550 -20.48 -10.93 0.42
N GLY A 551 -20.97 -11.93 1.15
CA GLY A 551 -21.41 -13.21 0.60
C GLY A 551 -20.87 -14.43 1.33
N TYR A 552 -20.58 -15.52 0.59
CA TYR A 552 -20.15 -16.79 1.16
C TYR A 552 -18.93 -17.34 0.44
N ALA A 553 -18.03 -17.99 1.16
CA ALA A 553 -16.96 -18.78 0.54
C ALA A 553 -17.09 -20.24 0.96
N VAL A 554 -17.00 -21.17 0.01
CA VAL A 554 -16.83 -22.59 0.28
C VAL A 554 -15.39 -22.92 -0.02
N ALA A 555 -14.60 -23.27 1.00
CA ALA A 555 -13.16 -23.53 0.92
C ALA A 555 -12.85 -25.00 1.16
N GLN A 556 -11.84 -25.52 0.47
CA GLN A 556 -11.24 -26.82 0.67
C GLN A 556 -9.77 -26.71 1.00
N LEU A 557 -9.29 -27.42 2.04
CA LEU A 557 -7.86 -27.58 2.33
C LEU A 557 -7.26 -28.56 1.32
N THR A 558 -6.29 -28.11 0.52
CA THR A 558 -5.71 -28.92 -0.55
C THR A 558 -4.32 -29.47 -0.21
N LYS A 559 -3.54 -28.75 0.60
CA LYS A 559 -2.18 -29.16 1.01
C LYS A 559 -1.77 -28.53 2.33
N THR A 560 -0.98 -29.29 3.08
CA THR A 560 -0.30 -28.82 4.30
C THR A 560 1.20 -28.86 4.10
N TYR A 561 1.89 -27.87 4.65
CA TYR A 561 3.34 -27.82 4.72
C TYR A 561 3.72 -27.70 6.19
N ASP A 562 4.61 -28.59 6.63
CA ASP A 562 5.13 -28.54 8.00
C ASP A 562 6.33 -27.60 8.07
N GLU A 563 6.53 -27.02 9.22
CA GLU A 563 7.73 -26.25 9.53
C GLU A 563 8.97 -27.14 9.46
N GLY A 564 10.06 -26.61 8.94
CA GLY A 564 11.34 -27.31 8.84
C GLY A 564 11.89 -27.37 7.42
N LEU A 565 12.44 -28.52 7.04
CA LEU A 565 13.05 -28.70 5.72
C LEU A 565 11.98 -29.05 4.67
N MET A 566 12.04 -28.42 3.52
CA MET A 566 11.12 -28.71 2.41
C MET A 566 11.17 -30.18 2.00
N SER A 567 10.02 -30.75 1.68
CA SER A 567 9.94 -32.07 1.06
C SER A 567 10.60 -32.12 -0.33
N VAL A 568 10.99 -33.31 -0.78
CA VAL A 568 11.53 -33.51 -2.13
C VAL A 568 10.56 -32.99 -3.20
N GLU A 569 9.27 -33.22 -3.01
CA GLU A 569 8.22 -32.80 -3.90
C GLU A 569 8.17 -31.27 -4.01
N ASP A 570 8.22 -30.57 -2.89
CA ASP A 570 8.14 -29.11 -2.84
C ASP A 570 9.42 -28.45 -3.35
N ALA A 571 10.58 -29.03 -3.03
CA ALA A 571 11.88 -28.55 -3.51
C ALA A 571 12.12 -28.81 -5.01
N SER A 572 11.43 -29.80 -5.58
CA SER A 572 11.66 -30.25 -6.98
C SER A 572 11.62 -29.14 -7.99
N ALA A 573 10.62 -28.25 -7.90
CA ALA A 573 10.47 -27.14 -8.86
C ALA A 573 11.69 -26.21 -8.89
N THR A 574 12.36 -26.02 -7.76
CA THR A 574 13.54 -25.15 -7.61
C THR A 574 14.84 -25.91 -7.88
N VAL A 575 14.94 -27.18 -7.46
CA VAL A 575 16.17 -27.98 -7.51
C VAL A 575 16.40 -28.61 -8.90
N LEU A 576 15.35 -29.11 -9.54
CA LEU A 576 15.47 -29.75 -10.88
C LEU A 576 16.17 -28.86 -11.92
N PRO A 577 15.84 -27.58 -12.10
CA PRO A 577 16.54 -26.72 -13.05
C PRO A 577 18.02 -26.53 -12.70
N LYS A 578 18.37 -26.48 -11.41
CA LYS A 578 19.75 -26.31 -10.95
C LYS A 578 20.58 -27.55 -11.26
N ILE A 579 20.14 -28.75 -10.85
CA ILE A 579 20.83 -30.01 -11.14
C ILE A 579 20.94 -30.26 -12.67
N ARG A 580 19.87 -29.99 -13.42
CA ARG A 580 19.89 -30.12 -14.89
C ARG A 580 20.89 -29.16 -15.51
N LYS A 581 20.97 -27.91 -15.05
CA LYS A 581 21.96 -26.94 -15.52
C LYS A 581 23.40 -27.45 -15.28
N GLU A 582 23.70 -27.88 -14.06
CA GLU A 582 25.02 -28.43 -13.70
C GLU A 582 25.42 -29.61 -14.59
N ARG A 583 24.49 -30.56 -14.84
CA ARG A 583 24.74 -31.71 -15.70
C ARG A 583 24.95 -31.32 -17.16
N LYS A 584 24.15 -30.42 -17.70
CA LYS A 584 24.33 -29.87 -19.04
C LYS A 584 25.68 -29.17 -19.18
N ALA A 585 26.06 -28.37 -18.16
CA ALA A 585 27.34 -27.71 -18.09
C ALA A 585 28.49 -28.74 -18.17
N ALA A 586 28.43 -29.78 -17.34
CA ALA A 586 29.42 -30.84 -17.32
C ALA A 586 29.54 -31.59 -18.65
N GLN A 587 28.39 -31.92 -19.31
CA GLN A 587 28.33 -32.57 -20.62
C GLN A 587 28.94 -31.67 -21.71
N ILE A 588 28.55 -30.38 -21.75
CA ILE A 588 29.05 -29.45 -22.74
C ILE A 588 30.55 -29.23 -22.56
N ILE A 589 31.03 -29.06 -21.36
CA ILE A 589 32.45 -28.88 -21.05
C ILE A 589 33.25 -30.10 -21.44
N SER A 590 32.78 -31.29 -21.07
CA SER A 590 33.46 -32.55 -21.43
C SER A 590 33.58 -32.74 -22.94
N ALA A 591 32.53 -32.47 -23.70
CA ALA A 591 32.47 -32.63 -25.15
C ALA A 591 33.34 -31.63 -25.94
N ASN A 592 33.66 -30.49 -25.30
CA ASN A 592 34.36 -29.37 -25.96
C ASN A 592 35.72 -29.01 -25.33
N LYS A 593 36.20 -29.83 -24.38
CA LYS A 593 37.47 -29.61 -23.71
C LYS A 593 38.63 -29.57 -24.72
N GLY A 594 39.49 -28.57 -24.63
CA GLY A 594 40.68 -28.39 -25.46
C GLY A 594 40.43 -27.84 -26.87
N LYS A 595 39.17 -27.69 -27.30
CA LYS A 595 38.84 -27.18 -28.66
C LYS A 595 39.03 -25.67 -28.75
N SER A 596 39.32 -25.15 -29.95
CA SER A 596 39.35 -23.73 -30.26
C SER A 596 37.94 -23.12 -30.29
N ILE A 597 37.83 -21.77 -30.25
CA ILE A 597 36.52 -21.06 -30.40
C ILE A 597 35.86 -21.44 -31.73
N GLU A 598 36.63 -21.57 -32.80
CA GLU A 598 36.17 -21.88 -34.14
C GLU A 598 35.67 -23.34 -34.25
N ASP A 599 36.39 -24.30 -33.66
CA ASP A 599 35.97 -25.72 -33.63
C ASP A 599 34.69 -25.90 -32.81
N ILE A 600 34.60 -25.22 -31.65
CA ILE A 600 33.39 -25.24 -30.82
C ILE A 600 32.21 -24.68 -31.60
N ALA A 601 32.39 -23.57 -32.30
CA ALA A 601 31.33 -22.96 -33.10
C ALA A 601 30.83 -23.90 -34.18
N LYS A 602 31.75 -24.54 -34.89
CA LYS A 602 31.44 -25.49 -35.94
C LYS A 602 30.75 -26.75 -35.42
N ASP A 603 31.34 -27.37 -34.39
CA ASP A 603 30.90 -28.67 -33.87
C ASP A 603 29.51 -28.59 -33.21
N ASN A 604 29.17 -27.43 -32.63
CA ASN A 604 27.90 -27.21 -31.93
C ASN A 604 26.88 -26.41 -32.78
N ASN A 605 27.21 -26.08 -34.02
CA ASN A 605 26.36 -25.28 -34.91
C ASN A 605 25.92 -23.94 -34.28
N VAL A 606 26.86 -23.25 -33.64
CA VAL A 606 26.70 -21.93 -33.06
C VAL A 606 27.67 -20.93 -33.70
N SER A 607 27.38 -19.63 -33.59
CA SER A 607 28.22 -18.59 -34.17
C SER A 607 29.20 -18.04 -33.16
N THR A 608 30.38 -17.63 -33.64
CA THR A 608 31.27 -16.76 -32.86
C THR A 608 30.72 -15.34 -32.87
N SER A 609 30.85 -14.65 -31.76
CA SER A 609 30.37 -13.27 -31.57
C SER A 609 31.42 -12.40 -30.90
N THR A 610 31.22 -11.09 -30.92
CA THR A 610 32.06 -10.11 -30.22
C THR A 610 31.22 -9.30 -29.27
N ALA A 611 31.78 -8.95 -28.13
CA ALA A 611 31.20 -8.00 -27.19
C ALA A 611 32.22 -6.94 -26.81
N SER A 612 31.85 -5.68 -26.94
CA SER A 612 32.74 -4.54 -26.71
C SER A 612 32.33 -3.77 -25.48
N ALA A 613 33.32 -3.12 -24.87
CA ALA A 613 33.16 -2.24 -23.70
C ALA A 613 32.46 -2.93 -22.51
N LEU A 614 32.69 -4.22 -22.31
CA LEU A 614 32.20 -4.95 -21.14
C LEU A 614 32.71 -4.28 -19.85
N ASN A 615 31.86 -4.27 -18.83
CA ASN A 615 32.16 -3.67 -17.54
C ASN A 615 31.77 -4.62 -16.40
N VAL A 616 32.58 -4.69 -15.35
CA VAL A 616 32.34 -5.61 -14.22
C VAL A 616 31.14 -5.22 -13.38
N LYS A 617 30.86 -3.91 -13.20
CA LYS A 617 29.70 -3.44 -12.42
C LYS A 617 28.37 -3.68 -13.14
N SER A 618 28.41 -3.85 -14.47
CA SER A 618 27.26 -4.20 -15.30
C SER A 618 27.64 -5.34 -16.24
N PRO A 619 27.76 -6.58 -15.73
CA PRO A 619 28.38 -7.70 -16.44
C PRO A 619 27.42 -8.32 -17.46
N THR A 620 26.99 -7.53 -18.45
CA THR A 620 26.02 -7.94 -19.49
C THR A 620 26.73 -8.16 -20.82
N ILE A 621 26.51 -9.33 -21.44
CA ILE A 621 26.97 -9.66 -22.78
C ILE A 621 25.80 -9.52 -23.75
N PRO A 622 25.90 -8.70 -24.80
CA PRO A 622 24.85 -8.57 -25.82
C PRO A 622 24.39 -9.92 -26.36
N GLY A 623 23.07 -10.17 -26.34
CA GLY A 623 22.47 -11.43 -26.78
C GLY A 623 22.58 -12.61 -25.80
N SER A 624 23.22 -12.42 -24.64
CA SER A 624 23.35 -13.46 -23.60
C SER A 624 22.78 -13.02 -22.25
N GLY A 625 22.64 -11.71 -22.01
CA GLY A 625 22.17 -11.17 -20.72
C GLY A 625 23.30 -11.01 -19.70
N SER A 626 22.95 -11.09 -18.40
CA SER A 626 23.93 -10.97 -17.31
C SER A 626 24.80 -12.22 -17.19
N GLU A 627 26.10 -12.07 -17.37
CA GLU A 627 27.10 -13.15 -17.34
C GLU A 627 28.32 -12.77 -16.49
N PRO A 628 28.15 -12.63 -15.16
CA PRO A 628 29.21 -12.12 -14.28
C PRO A 628 30.47 -12.98 -14.26
N ALA A 629 30.34 -14.33 -14.33
CA ALA A 629 31.49 -15.23 -14.36
C ALA A 629 32.33 -15.05 -15.65
N VAL A 630 31.67 -14.89 -16.78
CA VAL A 630 32.32 -14.71 -18.09
C VAL A 630 33.00 -13.34 -18.19
N VAL A 631 32.31 -12.28 -17.76
CA VAL A 631 32.86 -10.93 -17.72
C VAL A 631 34.01 -10.86 -16.71
N GLY A 632 33.87 -11.44 -15.51
CA GLY A 632 34.93 -11.51 -14.50
C GLY A 632 36.18 -12.21 -15.04
N ALA A 633 36.04 -13.35 -15.74
CA ALA A 633 37.14 -14.03 -16.40
C ALA A 633 37.83 -13.16 -17.46
N ALA A 634 37.04 -12.45 -18.28
CA ALA A 634 37.62 -11.49 -19.26
C ALA A 634 38.45 -10.41 -18.59
N PHE A 635 38.09 -9.95 -17.41
CA PHE A 635 38.86 -8.95 -16.66
C PHE A 635 40.12 -9.52 -15.99
N ALA A 636 40.11 -10.79 -15.60
CA ALA A 636 41.28 -11.48 -15.02
C ALA A 636 42.37 -11.83 -16.05
N MET A 637 42.02 -11.98 -17.32
CA MET A 637 42.91 -12.36 -18.42
C MET A 637 43.63 -11.17 -19.04
N LYS A 638 44.73 -11.42 -19.72
CA LYS A 638 45.45 -10.41 -20.52
C LYS A 638 44.86 -10.29 -21.92
N GLN A 639 45.14 -9.19 -22.60
CA GLN A 639 44.80 -9.06 -24.01
C GLN A 639 45.53 -10.14 -24.85
N GLY A 640 44.82 -10.82 -25.69
CA GLY A 640 45.27 -11.95 -26.49
C GLY A 640 45.05 -13.32 -25.87
N ASP A 641 44.81 -13.40 -24.57
CA ASP A 641 44.55 -14.67 -23.89
C ASP A 641 43.21 -15.25 -24.29
N THR A 642 43.14 -16.59 -24.34
CA THR A 642 41.93 -17.33 -24.54
C THR A 642 41.62 -18.18 -23.31
N SER A 643 40.35 -18.16 -22.82
CA SER A 643 39.98 -18.86 -21.63
C SER A 643 39.83 -20.37 -21.83
N GLU A 644 39.81 -21.12 -20.74
CA GLU A 644 39.14 -22.43 -20.72
C GLU A 644 37.62 -22.23 -20.91
N LEU A 645 36.85 -23.32 -20.88
CA LEU A 645 35.39 -23.25 -20.90
C LEU A 645 34.86 -22.69 -19.58
N ILE A 646 34.04 -21.63 -19.66
CA ILE A 646 33.49 -20.93 -18.51
C ILE A 646 31.99 -21.21 -18.46
N GLU A 647 31.51 -21.65 -17.30
CA GLU A 647 30.08 -21.76 -17.05
C GLU A 647 29.52 -20.35 -16.78
N GLY A 648 28.57 -19.95 -17.63
CA GLY A 648 27.77 -18.74 -17.50
C GLY A 648 26.36 -19.03 -16.99
N ASN A 649 25.55 -17.99 -16.96
CA ASN A 649 24.15 -18.10 -16.58
C ASN A 649 23.31 -18.79 -17.68
N THR A 650 23.62 -18.53 -18.95
CA THR A 650 22.81 -18.97 -20.10
C THR A 650 23.45 -20.09 -20.92
N GLY A 651 24.68 -20.46 -20.66
CA GLY A 651 25.41 -21.47 -21.39
C GLY A 651 26.87 -21.57 -20.98
N ILE A 652 27.62 -22.37 -21.72
CA ILE A 652 29.08 -22.49 -21.60
C ILE A 652 29.72 -21.58 -22.62
N PHE A 653 30.69 -20.79 -22.14
CA PHE A 653 31.43 -19.83 -22.96
C PHE A 653 32.89 -20.19 -23.08
N LYS A 654 33.48 -19.89 -24.24
CA LYS A 654 34.91 -19.74 -24.41
C LYS A 654 35.18 -18.37 -25.00
N ILE A 655 36.09 -17.60 -24.38
CA ILE A 655 36.35 -16.21 -24.75
C ILE A 655 37.79 -15.97 -25.08
N THR A 656 38.07 -15.02 -25.96
CA THR A 656 39.38 -14.43 -26.20
C THR A 656 39.28 -12.94 -25.95
N VAL A 657 40.17 -12.41 -25.11
CA VAL A 657 40.24 -10.96 -24.84
C VAL A 657 40.89 -10.25 -25.99
N THR A 658 40.13 -9.51 -26.78
CA THR A 658 40.63 -8.80 -27.96
C THR A 658 41.21 -7.45 -27.65
N LYS A 659 40.70 -6.76 -26.60
CA LYS A 659 41.17 -5.45 -26.18
C LYS A 659 40.93 -5.24 -24.69
N LYS A 660 41.90 -4.59 -24.05
CA LYS A 660 41.79 -4.06 -22.67
C LYS A 660 41.83 -2.53 -22.72
N ILE A 661 40.87 -1.90 -22.06
CA ILE A 661 40.81 -0.44 -21.95
C ILE A 661 40.90 -0.12 -20.46
N PRO A 662 42.12 0.25 -20.00
CA PRO A 662 42.31 0.59 -18.59
C PRO A 662 41.53 1.85 -18.21
N ALA A 663 41.10 1.93 -16.96
CA ALA A 663 40.57 3.17 -16.42
C ALA A 663 41.67 4.27 -16.42
N PRO A 664 41.32 5.51 -16.82
CA PRO A 664 42.25 6.63 -16.68
C PRO A 664 42.76 6.77 -15.23
N LYS A 665 44.04 7.01 -15.04
CA LYS A 665 44.56 7.23 -13.69
C LYS A 665 44.08 8.58 -13.17
N LEU A 666 43.68 8.60 -11.89
CA LEU A 666 43.32 9.82 -11.17
C LEU A 666 44.41 10.14 -10.16
N ASP A 667 44.61 11.42 -9.87
CA ASP A 667 45.53 11.87 -8.85
C ASP A 667 45.10 11.46 -7.43
N ASN A 668 43.78 11.30 -7.22
CA ASN A 668 43.23 10.97 -5.92
C ASN A 668 41.93 10.17 -6.05
N TYR A 669 41.76 9.16 -5.21
CA TYR A 669 40.56 8.28 -5.15
C TYR A 669 39.70 8.50 -3.90
N SER A 670 39.91 9.60 -3.16
CA SER A 670 39.19 9.86 -1.90
C SER A 670 37.67 9.99 -2.05
N THR A 671 37.19 10.51 -3.18
CA THR A 671 35.77 10.59 -3.47
C THR A 671 35.15 9.21 -3.61
N TYR A 672 35.81 8.29 -4.28
CA TYR A 672 35.36 6.91 -4.43
C TYR A 672 35.46 6.14 -3.12
N ALA A 673 36.53 6.32 -2.34
CA ALA A 673 36.64 5.74 -1.00
C ALA A 673 35.48 6.23 -0.08
N ARG A 674 35.16 7.52 -0.12
CA ARG A 674 34.00 8.07 0.61
C ARG A 674 32.66 7.46 0.14
N SER A 675 32.51 7.25 -1.15
CA SER A 675 31.31 6.60 -1.71
C SER A 675 31.17 5.15 -1.22
N VAL A 676 32.26 4.38 -1.26
CA VAL A 676 32.28 3.00 -0.74
C VAL A 676 31.97 2.99 0.76
N LYS A 677 32.58 3.88 1.54
CA LYS A 677 32.30 4.04 2.98
C LYS A 677 30.81 4.36 3.22
N ALA A 678 30.27 5.37 2.54
CA ALA A 678 28.87 5.78 2.69
C ALA A 678 27.88 4.65 2.35
N THR A 679 28.16 3.87 1.30
CA THR A 679 27.35 2.70 0.94
C THR A 679 27.36 1.64 2.05
N ARG A 680 28.53 1.34 2.61
CA ARG A 680 28.67 0.40 3.74
C ARG A 680 27.94 0.92 4.98
N GLU A 681 28.14 2.20 5.34
CA GLU A 681 27.47 2.82 6.49
C GLU A 681 25.94 2.81 6.38
N ALA A 682 25.41 3.01 5.17
CA ALA A 682 23.98 2.95 4.93
C ALA A 682 23.39 1.54 5.19
N GLN A 683 24.18 0.51 4.98
CA GLN A 683 23.76 -0.89 5.16
C GLN A 683 23.91 -1.39 6.61
N VAL A 684 24.70 -0.71 7.46
CA VAL A 684 25.06 -1.19 8.82
C VAL A 684 23.83 -1.55 9.63
N SER A 685 22.84 -0.66 9.75
CA SER A 685 21.71 -0.87 10.65
C SER A 685 20.90 -2.11 10.26
N THR A 686 20.68 -2.33 8.97
CA THR A 686 19.94 -3.49 8.46
C THR A 686 20.76 -4.76 8.56
N ALA A 687 22.03 -4.73 8.15
CA ALA A 687 22.90 -5.91 8.16
C ALA A 687 23.16 -6.41 9.58
N VAL A 688 23.42 -5.51 10.53
CA VAL A 688 23.65 -5.87 11.94
C VAL A 688 22.37 -6.43 12.56
N TYR A 689 21.24 -5.76 12.38
CA TYR A 689 19.97 -6.26 12.91
C TYR A 689 19.62 -7.63 12.34
N ASN A 690 19.73 -7.82 11.02
CA ASN A 690 19.45 -9.12 10.41
C ASN A 690 20.38 -10.22 10.97
N ALA A 691 21.67 -9.93 11.10
CA ALA A 691 22.61 -10.90 11.68
C ALA A 691 22.28 -11.26 13.14
N LEU A 692 21.84 -10.28 13.95
CA LEU A 692 21.38 -10.52 15.31
C LEU A 692 20.08 -11.33 15.32
N LYS A 693 19.14 -11.02 14.45
CA LYS A 693 17.88 -11.74 14.31
C LYS A 693 18.10 -13.19 13.84
N ASP A 694 18.97 -13.40 12.86
CA ASP A 694 19.30 -14.73 12.33
C ASP A 694 20.02 -15.61 13.37
N ALA A 695 20.74 -14.98 14.31
CA ALA A 695 21.40 -15.66 15.43
C ALA A 695 20.49 -15.86 16.65
N SER A 696 19.28 -15.29 16.65
CA SER A 696 18.34 -15.35 17.76
C SER A 696 17.41 -16.55 17.63
N GLU A 697 17.07 -17.14 18.77
CA GLU A 697 16.02 -18.15 18.90
C GLU A 697 14.68 -17.44 19.19
N ILE A 698 13.71 -17.56 18.28
CA ILE A 698 12.43 -16.85 18.36
C ILE A 698 11.31 -17.88 18.25
N GLU A 699 10.54 -18.02 19.32
CA GLU A 699 9.27 -18.76 19.32
C GLU A 699 8.10 -17.80 19.12
N ASP A 700 7.33 -18.00 18.05
CA ASP A 700 6.19 -17.15 17.67
C ASP A 700 4.86 -17.87 17.91
N ASN A 701 4.14 -17.45 18.93
CA ASN A 701 2.85 -18.04 19.31
C ASN A 701 1.64 -17.16 18.90
N ARG A 702 1.84 -16.13 18.06
CA ARG A 702 0.77 -15.18 17.66
C ARG A 702 -0.46 -15.88 17.08
N ALA A 703 -0.26 -16.93 16.30
CA ALA A 703 -1.35 -17.68 15.66
C ALA A 703 -2.34 -18.30 16.65
N ALA A 704 -1.88 -18.60 17.89
CA ALA A 704 -2.74 -19.15 18.94
C ALA A 704 -3.64 -18.09 19.59
N PHE A 705 -3.27 -16.80 19.53
CA PHE A 705 -3.97 -15.72 20.23
C PHE A 705 -4.76 -14.80 19.29
N TYR A 706 -4.37 -14.67 18.02
CA TYR A 706 -4.96 -13.80 17.00
C TYR A 706 -5.46 -14.62 15.78
#